data_9b30d34dc198c62c28f4bee5cc4f989e
#
_entry.id   9b30d34dc198c62c28f4bee5cc4f989e
#
_cell.length_a   1.000
_cell.length_b   1.000
_cell.length_c   1.000
_cell.angle_alpha   90.00
_cell.angle_beta   90.00
_cell.angle_gamma   90.00
#
_symmetry.space_group_name_H-M   'P 1'
#
loop_
_entity.id
_entity.type
_entity.pdbx_description
1 polymer ?
#
loop_
_entity_poly.entity_id
_entity_poly.type
_entity_poly.pdbx_seq_one_letter_code
_entity_poly.pdbx_strand_id
1 'polypeptide(L)'
;MRRTLNKTRFLAGKTDPENTSLWLPLWMHLWDTAGIMERLVRQWLPESVKRAMGFECEEALLAHARFLGGIHDIGKATVAFQANILRTLPEARQRLETLTPLDCPEQNRRESPHARAGEAVLLWDDCPGGIASIVGAHHGKPQSCAAVDDQLEGWESNYYPKGQKKVWEDFWTELLMTVLQDCGFDDTAELDDLNPQEEVLLTGLLIMADWIASNTEYFPLIPVEELGSMEDYPARVDRAWEKLALPFPWEAQPGIADPQEFAVRFGFAPNAVQRAVLEAVDTAAEPGILILEAQMGVGKTEAALAAAEVMASRFGLGGVFFGLPTQATANGIFPRLLGWADTQSEETLPQAIKLAHGMAELNECYLRLQGRGVQLEEDAQEAHQVQVHQWFRGNKQALLANFVIGTVDQLLLAALAQKHVMLRHLGLAGKVVIIDECHAYDTYMNCYLDRALEWLGWYKVPVILLSATLPARRRAELVEAYQQKKAVPDAPWKTSCGYPLLTWTDGAEVKQTAIPPDAPGKTVQLTTLTEPELPALLRRKLAEGGCAGVIVNTVKKAQKIAQLLRESLPDKEVQLFHAQFLMPDRAARENQLMARIGKGSEPERRNDLIVVGTQVMEQSLDIDLDVLVTELCPMDLLLQRIGRLHRHRRSRPAPLQQACCAVLDTGEDAFDAGSEAVYGQWLLWRTRKFLPRSIRLPEEISPLVQQVYGWEREAPGGAQGEEMRCVYEQTQEKKKARAEVYLVPQPETHRLAQLNTLDDWMQNEGARSDPAARAAVRDGDPSVEVLVMQCRADGSIHFLPWQEGGSAVAADSPPPPETALKIARQKLRLPAVFGKAWKVDRVIRELEADNRSRLAAWQLSPLLHGELILLLDENLTARLAGMELCYDRENGLAYQKEETDEGD
;
A
#
# COMPACT_ATOMS: atom_id res chain seq x y z
N MET A 1 -29.35 -39.01 8.19
CA MET A 1 -29.52 -39.12 9.68
C MET A 1 -28.38 -38.27 10.27
N ARG A 2 -28.62 -37.04 10.74
CA ARG A 2 -27.56 -36.20 11.31
C ARG A 2 -26.90 -36.95 12.48
N ARG A 3 -25.63 -37.31 12.38
CA ARG A 3 -24.85 -37.84 13.49
C ARG A 3 -24.76 -36.76 14.58
N THR A 4 -25.11 -37.11 15.79
CA THR A 4 -25.02 -36.21 16.95
C THR A 4 -23.57 -36.26 17.46
N LEU A 5 -22.91 -35.12 17.62
CA LEU A 5 -21.64 -35.05 18.33
C LEU A 5 -21.81 -35.61 19.74
N ASN A 6 -21.11 -36.68 20.07
CA ASN A 6 -21.24 -37.35 21.35
C ASN A 6 -20.07 -37.03 22.29
N LYS A 7 -18.85 -37.37 21.88
CA LYS A 7 -17.65 -37.24 22.70
C LYS A 7 -16.94 -35.89 22.50
N THR A 8 -16.92 -35.41 21.26
CA THR A 8 -16.22 -34.18 20.87
C THR A 8 -16.86 -32.89 21.42
N ARG A 9 -18.08 -32.97 21.95
CA ARG A 9 -18.73 -31.82 22.64
C ARG A 9 -18.01 -31.35 23.90
N PHE A 10 -17.10 -32.15 24.46
CA PHE A 10 -16.32 -31.82 25.64
C PHE A 10 -14.96 -31.13 25.29
N LEU A 11 -14.60 -31.05 24.02
CA LEU A 11 -13.39 -30.37 23.59
C LEU A 11 -13.58 -28.86 23.65
N ALA A 12 -12.60 -28.16 24.22
CA ALA A 12 -12.60 -26.71 24.32
C ALA A 12 -11.98 -26.06 23.06
N GLY A 13 -12.67 -25.07 22.50
CA GLY A 13 -12.17 -24.25 21.41
C GLY A 13 -11.59 -22.93 21.91
N LYS A 14 -12.24 -22.29 22.89
CA LYS A 14 -11.84 -20.99 23.44
C LYS A 14 -12.23 -20.82 24.90
N THR A 15 -11.49 -19.98 25.64
CA THR A 15 -11.75 -19.63 27.04
C THR A 15 -11.53 -18.16 27.26
N ASP A 16 -12.13 -17.60 28.32
CA ASP A 16 -11.84 -16.23 28.76
C ASP A 16 -10.73 -16.28 29.83
N PRO A 17 -9.62 -15.57 29.62
CA PRO A 17 -8.54 -15.51 30.61
C PRO A 17 -8.94 -14.89 31.95
N GLU A 18 -9.91 -13.97 31.93
CA GLU A 18 -10.38 -13.20 33.10
C GLU A 18 -11.61 -13.84 33.78
N ASN A 19 -12.37 -14.60 33.00
CA ASN A 19 -13.61 -15.22 33.50
C ASN A 19 -13.65 -16.75 33.26
N THR A 20 -13.25 -17.53 34.26
CA THR A 20 -13.19 -18.97 34.22
C THR A 20 -14.56 -19.67 34.24
N SER A 21 -15.67 -18.93 34.28
CA SER A 21 -17.01 -19.46 34.11
C SER A 21 -17.51 -19.51 32.67
N LEU A 22 -16.71 -18.94 31.71
CA LEU A 22 -17.09 -18.88 30.30
C LEU A 22 -16.13 -19.67 29.43
N TRP A 23 -16.67 -20.32 28.42
CA TRP A 23 -15.91 -21.05 27.40
C TRP A 23 -16.65 -21.12 26.07
N LEU A 24 -15.97 -21.62 25.05
CA LEU A 24 -16.61 -22.01 23.80
C LEU A 24 -16.19 -23.44 23.48
N PRO A 25 -17.12 -24.41 23.36
CA PRO A 25 -16.81 -25.72 22.83
C PRO A 25 -16.19 -25.66 21.44
N LEU A 26 -15.24 -26.56 21.14
CA LEU A 26 -14.54 -26.56 19.85
C LEU A 26 -15.52 -26.68 18.69
N TRP A 27 -16.48 -27.57 18.77
CA TRP A 27 -17.47 -27.75 17.71
C TRP A 27 -18.26 -26.46 17.41
N MET A 28 -18.59 -25.66 18.43
CA MET A 28 -19.31 -24.41 18.23
C MET A 28 -18.44 -23.42 17.44
N HIS A 29 -17.17 -23.28 17.79
CA HIS A 29 -16.25 -22.42 17.06
C HIS A 29 -16.08 -22.84 15.59
N LEU A 30 -15.99 -24.15 15.34
CA LEU A 30 -15.90 -24.69 13.98
C LEU A 30 -17.16 -24.37 13.16
N TRP A 31 -18.33 -24.55 13.72
CA TRP A 31 -19.62 -24.24 13.06
C TRP A 31 -19.85 -22.73 12.94
N ASP A 32 -19.45 -21.92 13.92
CA ASP A 32 -19.44 -20.44 13.81
C ASP A 32 -18.62 -20.03 12.59
N THR A 33 -17.42 -20.57 12.42
CA THR A 33 -16.55 -20.26 11.27
C THR A 33 -17.13 -20.77 9.95
N ALA A 34 -17.67 -21.99 9.91
CA ALA A 34 -18.35 -22.53 8.72
C ALA A 34 -19.51 -21.65 8.27
N GLY A 35 -20.32 -21.18 9.23
CA GLY A 35 -21.44 -20.29 8.94
C GLY A 35 -21.01 -18.92 8.43
N ILE A 36 -19.92 -18.38 8.95
CA ILE A 36 -19.33 -17.13 8.42
C ILE A 36 -18.76 -17.36 7.03
N MET A 37 -18.07 -18.48 6.75
CA MET A 37 -17.60 -18.82 5.41
C MET A 37 -18.76 -18.85 4.41
N GLU A 38 -19.88 -19.47 4.75
CA GLU A 38 -21.08 -19.49 3.90
C GLU A 38 -21.60 -18.07 3.64
N ARG A 39 -21.73 -17.23 4.67
CA ARG A 39 -22.19 -15.84 4.51
C ARG A 39 -21.25 -15.02 3.66
N LEU A 40 -19.94 -15.17 3.83
CA LEU A 40 -18.93 -14.49 3.03
C LEU A 40 -19.05 -14.86 1.55
N VAL A 41 -19.17 -16.14 1.22
CA VAL A 41 -19.34 -16.60 -0.17
C VAL A 41 -20.63 -16.08 -0.78
N ARG A 42 -21.75 -16.19 -0.07
CA ARG A 42 -23.06 -15.78 -0.62
C ARG A 42 -23.26 -14.29 -0.74
N GLN A 43 -22.70 -13.49 0.19
CA GLN A 43 -23.13 -12.10 0.36
C GLN A 43 -21.99 -11.08 0.26
N TRP A 44 -20.74 -11.49 0.44
CA TRP A 44 -19.61 -10.57 0.48
C TRP A 44 -18.63 -10.76 -0.69
N LEU A 45 -18.43 -11.95 -1.20
CA LEU A 45 -17.54 -12.20 -2.32
C LEU A 45 -18.14 -11.67 -3.63
N PRO A 46 -17.41 -10.85 -4.42
CA PRO A 46 -17.80 -10.50 -5.77
C PRO A 46 -17.78 -11.71 -6.71
N GLU A 47 -18.57 -11.66 -7.78
CA GLU A 47 -18.64 -12.73 -8.78
C GLU A 47 -17.29 -13.02 -9.46
N SER A 48 -16.45 -11.99 -9.62
CA SER A 48 -15.08 -12.15 -10.14
C SER A 48 -14.22 -13.06 -9.25
N VAL A 49 -14.32 -12.93 -7.91
CA VAL A 49 -13.57 -13.75 -6.97
C VAL A 49 -14.09 -15.18 -6.92
N LYS A 50 -15.41 -15.36 -6.93
CA LYS A 50 -16.02 -16.71 -7.00
C LYS A 50 -15.50 -17.46 -8.24
N ARG A 51 -15.47 -16.79 -9.40
CA ARG A 51 -14.89 -17.37 -10.65
C ARG A 51 -13.39 -17.65 -10.54
N ALA A 52 -12.63 -16.77 -9.88
CA ALA A 52 -11.18 -16.95 -9.71
C ALA A 52 -10.84 -18.11 -8.76
N MET A 53 -11.77 -18.53 -7.91
CA MET A 53 -11.65 -19.72 -7.06
C MET A 53 -11.87 -21.05 -7.82
N GLY A 54 -12.25 -21.03 -9.11
CA GLY A 54 -12.16 -22.12 -10.05
C GLY A 54 -13.18 -23.24 -9.92
N PHE A 55 -14.11 -23.19 -8.96
CA PHE A 55 -15.13 -24.23 -8.77
C PHE A 55 -16.17 -24.24 -9.91
N GLU A 56 -16.70 -25.43 -10.22
CA GLU A 56 -17.68 -25.62 -11.30
C GLU A 56 -18.97 -24.81 -11.09
N CYS A 57 -19.40 -24.62 -9.83
CA CYS A 57 -20.58 -23.84 -9.46
C CYS A 57 -20.45 -23.27 -8.05
N GLU A 58 -21.34 -22.34 -7.70
CA GLU A 58 -21.35 -21.70 -6.37
C GLU A 58 -21.61 -22.71 -5.25
N GLU A 59 -22.42 -23.75 -5.49
CA GLU A 59 -22.73 -24.79 -4.51
C GLU A 59 -21.47 -25.60 -4.16
N ALA A 60 -20.62 -25.93 -5.14
CA ALA A 60 -19.34 -26.61 -4.92
C ALA A 60 -18.39 -25.74 -4.08
N LEU A 61 -18.25 -24.44 -4.43
CA LEU A 61 -17.49 -23.48 -3.63
C LEU A 61 -18.03 -23.38 -2.19
N LEU A 62 -19.34 -23.32 -2.01
CA LEU A 62 -19.97 -23.26 -0.69
C LEU A 62 -19.70 -24.51 0.15
N ALA A 63 -19.77 -25.69 -0.45
CA ALA A 63 -19.49 -26.95 0.23
C ALA A 63 -18.04 -26.98 0.76
N HIS A 64 -17.06 -26.63 -0.09
CA HIS A 64 -15.66 -26.57 0.29
C HIS A 64 -15.36 -25.45 1.30
N ALA A 65 -15.95 -24.27 1.13
CA ALA A 65 -15.80 -23.15 2.07
C ALA A 65 -16.35 -23.52 3.47
N ARG A 66 -17.53 -24.13 3.53
CA ARG A 66 -18.12 -24.62 4.79
C ARG A 66 -17.27 -25.71 5.42
N PHE A 67 -16.76 -26.65 4.61
CA PHE A 67 -15.85 -27.68 5.09
C PHE A 67 -14.61 -27.07 5.74
N LEU A 68 -13.91 -26.18 5.03
CA LEU A 68 -12.72 -25.50 5.55
C LEU A 68 -13.00 -24.75 6.86
N GLY A 69 -14.08 -23.98 6.95
CA GLY A 69 -14.50 -23.31 8.17
C GLY A 69 -14.83 -24.29 9.30
N GLY A 70 -15.50 -25.40 8.97
CA GLY A 70 -15.90 -26.44 9.92
C GLY A 70 -14.77 -27.32 10.45
N ILE A 71 -13.60 -27.29 9.82
CA ILE A 71 -12.47 -28.15 10.17
C ILE A 71 -11.20 -27.42 10.53
N HIS A 72 -11.08 -26.10 10.27
CA HIS A 72 -9.84 -25.33 10.36
C HIS A 72 -9.07 -25.50 11.68
N ASP A 73 -9.77 -25.68 12.74
CA ASP A 73 -9.23 -25.80 14.10
C ASP A 73 -9.24 -27.24 14.65
N ILE A 74 -9.34 -28.27 13.80
CA ILE A 74 -9.31 -29.67 14.21
C ILE A 74 -8.08 -30.02 15.04
N GLY A 75 -6.95 -29.35 14.82
CA GLY A 75 -5.73 -29.53 15.61
C GLY A 75 -5.86 -29.10 17.08
N LYS A 76 -6.91 -28.38 17.44
CA LYS A 76 -7.28 -28.18 18.87
C LYS A 76 -7.73 -29.45 19.54
N ALA A 77 -8.16 -30.46 18.78
CA ALA A 77 -8.49 -31.78 19.27
C ALA A 77 -7.22 -32.65 19.52
N THR A 78 -6.29 -32.15 20.29
CA THR A 78 -5.04 -32.79 20.71
C THR A 78 -4.85 -32.65 22.21
N VAL A 79 -4.21 -33.65 22.84
CA VAL A 79 -4.02 -33.62 24.31
C VAL A 79 -3.21 -32.42 24.74
N ALA A 80 -2.21 -32.02 23.96
CA ALA A 80 -1.37 -30.87 24.28
C ALA A 80 -2.17 -29.57 24.31
N PHE A 81 -3.11 -29.38 23.39
CA PHE A 81 -3.96 -28.20 23.36
C PHE A 81 -5.00 -28.25 24.47
N GLN A 82 -5.73 -29.36 24.61
CA GLN A 82 -6.81 -29.53 25.61
C GLN A 82 -6.29 -29.45 27.05
N ALA A 83 -5.16 -30.08 27.37
CA ALA A 83 -4.53 -30.00 28.67
C ALA A 83 -4.17 -28.55 29.06
N ASN A 84 -3.80 -27.75 28.08
CA ASN A 84 -3.44 -26.33 28.30
C ASN A 84 -4.67 -25.45 28.48
N ILE A 85 -5.61 -25.52 27.55
CA ILE A 85 -6.77 -24.61 27.53
C ILE A 85 -7.69 -24.87 28.73
N LEU A 86 -7.84 -26.14 29.12
CA LEU A 86 -8.68 -26.56 30.24
C LEU A 86 -8.00 -26.44 31.63
N ARG A 87 -6.78 -25.94 31.70
CA ARG A 87 -6.05 -25.79 32.96
C ARG A 87 -6.77 -24.87 33.97
N THR A 88 -7.45 -23.84 33.46
CA THR A 88 -8.20 -22.86 34.25
C THR A 88 -9.69 -23.19 34.37
N LEU A 89 -10.17 -24.26 33.75
CA LEU A 89 -11.58 -24.70 33.70
C LEU A 89 -11.75 -26.11 34.30
N PRO A 90 -11.71 -26.27 35.61
CA PRO A 90 -11.71 -27.60 36.25
C PRO A 90 -12.96 -28.44 35.92
N GLU A 91 -14.12 -27.83 35.78
CA GLU A 91 -15.37 -28.55 35.45
C GLU A 91 -15.35 -29.10 34.03
N ALA A 92 -14.96 -28.31 33.03
CA ALA A 92 -14.83 -28.77 31.65
C ALA A 92 -13.69 -29.81 31.53
N ARG A 93 -12.58 -29.60 32.25
CA ARG A 93 -11.48 -30.59 32.35
C ARG A 93 -11.96 -31.92 32.88
N GLN A 94 -12.69 -31.92 34.00
CA GLN A 94 -13.23 -33.18 34.62
C GLN A 94 -14.15 -33.93 33.65
N ARG A 95 -14.97 -33.23 32.86
CA ARG A 95 -15.82 -33.88 31.86
C ARG A 95 -15.00 -34.60 30.80
N LEU A 96 -13.96 -33.93 30.22
CA LEU A 96 -13.12 -34.59 29.23
C LEU A 96 -12.29 -35.73 29.84
N GLU A 97 -11.83 -35.58 31.07
CA GLU A 97 -11.08 -36.63 31.78
C GLU A 97 -11.93 -37.90 32.09
N THR A 98 -13.26 -37.83 31.96
CA THR A 98 -14.08 -39.06 31.97
C THR A 98 -13.87 -39.94 30.76
N LEU A 99 -13.36 -39.40 29.67
CA LEU A 99 -13.12 -40.09 28.39
C LEU A 99 -11.65 -40.46 28.18
N THR A 100 -10.73 -39.58 28.59
CA THR A 100 -9.29 -39.74 28.37
C THR A 100 -8.49 -38.87 29.34
N PRO A 101 -7.38 -39.36 29.90
CA PRO A 101 -6.51 -38.51 30.73
C PRO A 101 -5.90 -37.37 29.89
N LEU A 102 -5.66 -36.25 30.55
CA LEU A 102 -5.04 -35.06 29.91
C LEU A 102 -3.58 -34.85 30.33
N ASP A 103 -2.82 -35.90 30.42
CA ASP A 103 -1.42 -35.86 30.77
C ASP A 103 -0.60 -35.54 29.50
N CYS A 104 0.02 -34.34 29.48
CA CYS A 104 0.92 -33.89 28.41
C CYS A 104 2.10 -33.11 29.01
N PRO A 105 3.35 -33.48 28.70
CA PRO A 105 4.54 -32.72 29.09
C PRO A 105 4.47 -31.29 28.52
N GLU A 106 4.56 -30.28 29.41
CA GLU A 106 4.51 -28.87 28.97
C GLU A 106 5.60 -28.46 27.94
N GLN A 107 6.69 -29.20 27.89
CA GLN A 107 7.86 -28.92 27.07
C GLN A 107 7.59 -29.06 25.56
N ASN A 108 6.61 -29.89 25.17
CA ASN A 108 6.41 -30.30 23.78
C ASN A 108 5.36 -29.46 23.02
N ARG A 109 4.59 -28.63 23.71
CA ARG A 109 3.45 -27.90 23.10
C ARG A 109 3.85 -26.95 21.97
N ARG A 110 5.04 -26.37 22.04
CA ARG A 110 5.52 -25.42 21.01
C ARG A 110 5.80 -26.08 19.68
N GLU A 111 6.07 -27.39 19.68
CA GLU A 111 6.40 -28.16 18.48
C GLU A 111 5.15 -28.54 17.68
N SER A 112 3.97 -28.58 18.33
CA SER A 112 2.69 -28.92 17.70
C SER A 112 1.69 -27.79 17.91
N PRO A 113 1.87 -26.60 17.30
CA PRO A 113 0.83 -25.59 17.29
C PRO A 113 -0.40 -26.13 16.56
N HIS A 114 -1.61 -25.77 17.02
CA HIS A 114 -2.85 -26.38 16.53
C HIS A 114 -3.06 -26.24 15.02
N ALA A 115 -2.57 -25.19 14.36
CA ALA A 115 -2.64 -25.07 12.91
C ALA A 115 -1.85 -26.20 12.22
N ARG A 116 -0.61 -26.45 12.65
CA ARG A 116 0.22 -27.56 12.15
C ARG A 116 -0.37 -28.93 12.51
N ALA A 117 -0.87 -29.05 13.73
CA ALA A 117 -1.50 -30.29 14.16
C ALA A 117 -2.78 -30.58 13.35
N GLY A 118 -3.54 -29.54 12.97
CA GLY A 118 -4.72 -29.68 12.12
C GLY A 118 -4.38 -30.17 10.72
N GLU A 119 -3.35 -29.63 10.09
CA GLU A 119 -2.84 -30.09 8.80
C GLU A 119 -2.40 -31.57 8.86
N ALA A 120 -1.61 -31.93 9.89
CA ALA A 120 -1.16 -33.31 10.07
C ALA A 120 -2.33 -34.31 10.31
N VAL A 121 -3.37 -33.90 11.03
CA VAL A 121 -4.57 -34.76 11.27
C VAL A 121 -5.36 -34.95 9.97
N LEU A 122 -5.47 -33.91 9.12
CA LEU A 122 -6.16 -34.03 7.84
C LEU A 122 -5.39 -34.94 6.86
N LEU A 123 -4.07 -34.79 6.80
CA LEU A 123 -3.23 -35.67 5.97
C LEU A 123 -3.24 -37.12 6.46
N TRP A 124 -3.42 -37.35 7.75
CA TRP A 124 -3.63 -38.71 8.32
C TRP A 124 -4.89 -39.38 7.80
N ASP A 125 -5.96 -38.64 7.49
CA ASP A 125 -7.22 -39.13 6.92
C ASP A 125 -7.25 -39.02 5.37
N ASP A 126 -6.09 -38.98 4.71
CA ASP A 126 -5.94 -38.93 3.26
C ASP A 126 -6.63 -37.70 2.60
N CYS A 127 -6.82 -36.58 3.35
CA CYS A 127 -7.37 -35.34 2.82
C CYS A 127 -6.42 -34.76 1.76
N PRO A 128 -6.94 -34.16 0.67
CA PRO A 128 -6.11 -33.51 -0.34
C PRO A 128 -5.14 -32.47 0.28
N GLY A 129 -3.86 -32.53 -0.14
CA GLY A 129 -2.79 -31.70 0.46
C GLY A 129 -3.05 -30.19 0.42
N GLY A 130 -3.66 -29.69 -0.65
CA GLY A 130 -4.05 -28.29 -0.75
C GLY A 130 -5.07 -27.87 0.31
N ILE A 131 -6.09 -28.71 0.55
CA ILE A 131 -7.09 -28.48 1.60
C ILE A 131 -6.44 -28.50 3.00
N ALA A 132 -5.58 -29.49 3.27
CA ALA A 132 -4.87 -29.60 4.55
C ALA A 132 -3.95 -28.39 4.78
N SER A 133 -3.25 -27.94 3.74
CA SER A 133 -2.35 -26.78 3.77
C SER A 133 -3.10 -25.45 4.07
N ILE A 134 -4.30 -25.26 3.53
CA ILE A 134 -5.16 -24.12 3.89
C ILE A 134 -5.43 -24.09 5.39
N VAL A 135 -5.76 -25.25 5.97
CA VAL A 135 -5.99 -25.39 7.41
C VAL A 135 -4.71 -25.09 8.19
N GLY A 136 -3.55 -25.58 7.75
CA GLY A 136 -2.26 -25.26 8.37
C GLY A 136 -1.89 -23.77 8.29
N ALA A 137 -2.42 -23.06 7.29
CA ALA A 137 -2.11 -21.65 7.01
C ALA A 137 -3.09 -20.64 7.64
N HIS A 138 -4.18 -21.04 8.29
CA HIS A 138 -5.25 -20.13 8.74
C HIS A 138 -4.79 -19.01 9.70
N HIS A 139 -3.64 -19.16 10.35
CA HIS A 139 -2.99 -18.08 11.10
C HIS A 139 -2.11 -17.16 10.26
N GLY A 140 -2.20 -17.27 8.94
CA GLY A 140 -1.52 -16.39 7.98
C GLY A 140 -0.08 -16.78 7.66
N LYS A 141 0.37 -17.96 8.11
CA LYS A 141 1.67 -18.53 7.78
C LYS A 141 1.51 -20.01 7.47
N PRO A 142 1.73 -20.46 6.21
CA PRO A 142 1.76 -21.89 5.88
C PRO A 142 2.80 -22.65 6.71
N GLN A 143 2.56 -23.93 6.90
CA GLN A 143 3.51 -24.83 7.54
C GLN A 143 4.46 -25.42 6.50
N SER A 144 5.68 -25.80 6.88
CA SER A 144 6.56 -26.55 5.99
C SER A 144 6.19 -28.04 5.99
N CYS A 145 6.22 -28.69 4.83
CA CYS A 145 5.95 -30.13 4.70
C CYS A 145 6.78 -30.93 5.68
N ALA A 146 8.08 -30.67 5.77
CA ALA A 146 8.95 -31.37 6.70
C ALA A 146 8.54 -31.24 8.19
N ALA A 147 7.98 -30.09 8.57
CA ALA A 147 7.51 -29.86 9.93
C ALA A 147 6.15 -30.53 10.20
N VAL A 148 5.34 -30.75 9.16
CA VAL A 148 4.05 -31.43 9.23
C VAL A 148 4.27 -32.94 9.25
N ASP A 149 5.12 -33.48 8.38
CA ASP A 149 5.44 -34.91 8.26
C ASP A 149 5.98 -35.48 9.59
N ASP A 150 6.77 -34.69 10.34
CA ASP A 150 7.32 -35.11 11.62
C ASP A 150 6.31 -35.15 12.78
N GLN A 151 5.08 -34.67 12.57
CA GLN A 151 4.16 -34.45 13.68
C GLN A 151 3.66 -35.74 14.34
N LEU A 152 3.07 -36.66 13.59
CA LEU A 152 2.40 -37.84 14.13
C LEU A 152 3.38 -38.95 14.56
N GLU A 153 4.60 -38.95 14.03
CA GLU A 153 5.64 -39.92 14.40
C GLU A 153 6.59 -39.32 15.46
N GLY A 154 7.11 -38.11 15.25
CA GLY A 154 8.08 -37.47 16.12
C GLY A 154 7.47 -36.86 17.40
N TRP A 155 6.23 -36.39 17.32
CA TRP A 155 5.55 -35.66 18.41
C TRP A 155 4.23 -36.33 18.88
N GLU A 156 4.13 -37.65 18.75
CA GLU A 156 2.96 -38.45 19.11
C GLU A 156 2.35 -38.11 20.48
N SER A 157 3.17 -37.84 21.49
CA SER A 157 2.75 -37.46 22.84
C SER A 157 1.99 -36.12 22.94
N ASN A 158 2.06 -35.27 21.92
CA ASN A 158 1.28 -34.05 21.84
C ASN A 158 -0.15 -34.29 21.36
N TYR A 159 -0.39 -35.39 20.63
CA TYR A 159 -1.68 -35.74 20.04
C TYR A 159 -2.54 -36.54 20.98
N TYR A 160 -1.97 -37.53 21.66
CA TYR A 160 -2.69 -38.38 22.60
C TYR A 160 -1.81 -38.93 23.72
N PRO A 161 -2.37 -39.19 24.92
CA PRO A 161 -1.65 -39.86 26.00
C PRO A 161 -1.31 -41.31 25.63
N LYS A 162 -0.30 -41.87 26.25
CA LYS A 162 0.12 -43.26 26.03
C LYS A 162 -1.05 -44.24 26.23
N GLY A 163 -1.32 -45.07 25.23
CA GLY A 163 -2.41 -46.02 25.22
C GLY A 163 -3.80 -45.44 24.95
N GLN A 164 -3.92 -44.16 24.62
CA GLN A 164 -5.21 -43.48 24.33
C GLN A 164 -5.37 -43.13 22.86
N LYS A 165 -4.49 -43.55 21.98
CA LYS A 165 -4.49 -43.24 20.55
C LYS A 165 -5.86 -43.35 19.93
N LYS A 166 -6.53 -44.52 20.11
CA LYS A 166 -7.86 -44.79 19.53
C LYS A 166 -8.94 -43.78 19.97
N VAL A 167 -8.88 -43.30 21.21
CA VAL A 167 -9.88 -42.32 21.69
C VAL A 167 -9.74 -40.98 20.97
N TRP A 168 -8.51 -40.54 20.70
CA TRP A 168 -8.25 -39.27 20.00
C TRP A 168 -8.49 -39.38 18.49
N GLU A 169 -8.13 -40.51 17.88
CA GLU A 169 -8.53 -40.82 16.50
C GLU A 169 -10.07 -40.85 16.35
N ASP A 170 -10.81 -41.39 17.32
CA ASP A 170 -12.28 -41.36 17.32
C ASP A 170 -12.80 -39.89 17.41
N PHE A 171 -12.10 -38.98 18.13
CA PHE A 171 -12.48 -37.58 18.16
C PHE A 171 -12.27 -36.92 16.80
N TRP A 172 -11.13 -37.14 16.15
CA TRP A 172 -10.86 -36.60 14.81
C TRP A 172 -11.87 -37.13 13.80
N THR A 173 -12.08 -38.42 13.78
CA THR A 173 -13.07 -39.06 12.88
C THR A 173 -14.49 -38.53 13.13
N GLU A 174 -14.92 -38.39 14.40
CA GLU A 174 -16.25 -37.84 14.73
C GLU A 174 -16.41 -36.41 14.22
N LEU A 175 -15.43 -35.51 14.42
CA LEU A 175 -15.43 -34.13 13.91
C LEU A 175 -15.47 -34.12 12.39
N LEU A 176 -14.49 -34.79 11.75
CA LEU A 176 -14.32 -34.80 10.29
C LEU A 176 -15.56 -35.35 9.59
N MET A 177 -16.06 -36.53 9.99
CA MET A 177 -17.24 -37.11 9.36
C MET A 177 -18.50 -36.29 9.59
N THR A 178 -18.60 -35.59 10.73
CA THR A 178 -19.76 -34.72 10.96
C THR A 178 -19.72 -33.49 10.05
N VAL A 179 -18.55 -32.87 9.84
CA VAL A 179 -18.38 -31.72 8.96
C VAL A 179 -18.57 -32.13 7.50
N LEU A 180 -17.97 -33.25 7.05
CA LEU A 180 -18.14 -33.78 5.69
C LEU A 180 -19.63 -33.97 5.37
N GLN A 181 -20.35 -34.66 6.22
CA GLN A 181 -21.79 -34.92 6.02
C GLN A 181 -22.63 -33.64 6.03
N ASP A 182 -22.27 -32.64 6.85
CA ASP A 182 -22.95 -31.33 6.88
C ASP A 182 -22.69 -30.54 5.59
N CYS A 183 -21.56 -30.79 4.93
CA CYS A 183 -21.19 -30.19 3.65
C CYS A 183 -21.63 -31.02 2.43
N GLY A 184 -22.15 -32.23 2.62
CA GLY A 184 -22.65 -33.06 1.54
C GLY A 184 -21.62 -34.04 0.95
N PHE A 185 -20.48 -34.25 1.63
CA PHE A 185 -19.44 -35.21 1.25
C PHE A 185 -19.56 -36.51 2.06
N ASP A 186 -19.24 -37.65 1.46
CA ASP A 186 -19.20 -38.93 2.15
C ASP A 186 -17.80 -39.20 2.75
N ASP A 187 -16.75 -38.78 2.11
CA ASP A 187 -15.35 -38.86 2.58
C ASP A 187 -14.46 -37.73 2.06
N THR A 188 -13.21 -37.68 2.53
CA THR A 188 -12.24 -36.66 2.15
C THR A 188 -11.75 -36.75 0.69
N ALA A 189 -11.92 -37.93 0.05
CA ALA A 189 -11.54 -38.15 -1.35
C ALA A 189 -12.50 -37.46 -2.35
N GLU A 190 -13.68 -37.02 -1.87
CA GLU A 190 -14.63 -36.25 -2.69
C GLU A 190 -14.29 -34.75 -2.73
N LEU A 191 -13.33 -34.28 -1.92
CA LEU A 191 -12.86 -32.89 -1.95
C LEU A 191 -11.98 -32.64 -3.19
N ASP A 192 -12.17 -31.50 -3.84
CA ASP A 192 -11.42 -31.13 -5.02
C ASP A 192 -9.92 -30.91 -4.70
N ASP A 193 -9.08 -31.30 -5.65
CA ASP A 193 -7.65 -30.97 -5.63
C ASP A 193 -7.47 -29.55 -6.14
N LEU A 194 -7.13 -28.64 -5.23
CA LEU A 194 -7.05 -27.22 -5.49
C LEU A 194 -5.74 -26.82 -6.16
N ASN A 195 -5.78 -25.79 -7.01
CA ASN A 195 -4.56 -25.15 -7.50
C ASN A 195 -4.06 -24.05 -6.53
N PRO A 196 -2.81 -23.60 -6.62
CA PRO A 196 -2.24 -22.63 -5.67
C PRO A 196 -3.03 -21.31 -5.54
N GLN A 197 -3.72 -20.86 -6.58
CA GLN A 197 -4.49 -19.62 -6.58
C GLN A 197 -5.77 -19.76 -5.78
N GLU A 198 -6.43 -20.90 -5.92
CA GLU A 198 -7.62 -21.28 -5.14
C GLU A 198 -7.25 -21.42 -3.67
N GLU A 199 -6.14 -22.11 -3.37
CA GLU A 199 -5.61 -22.25 -2.02
C GLU A 199 -5.35 -20.88 -1.37
N VAL A 200 -4.73 -19.93 -2.10
CA VAL A 200 -4.43 -18.58 -1.60
C VAL A 200 -5.69 -17.80 -1.28
N LEU A 201 -6.68 -17.81 -2.18
CA LEU A 201 -7.93 -17.06 -1.99
C LEU A 201 -8.77 -17.68 -0.88
N LEU A 202 -8.88 -19.02 -0.82
CA LEU A 202 -9.59 -19.73 0.24
C LEU A 202 -8.93 -19.56 1.60
N THR A 203 -7.59 -19.58 1.66
CA THR A 203 -6.86 -19.28 2.90
C THR A 203 -7.16 -17.86 3.38
N GLY A 204 -7.14 -16.87 2.46
CA GLY A 204 -7.51 -15.48 2.79
C GLY A 204 -8.93 -15.38 3.33
N LEU A 205 -9.87 -16.10 2.74
CA LEU A 205 -11.27 -16.15 3.17
C LEU A 205 -11.42 -16.82 4.54
N LEU A 206 -10.72 -17.94 4.77
CA LEU A 206 -10.70 -18.64 6.04
C LEU A 206 -10.12 -17.81 7.17
N ILE A 207 -9.01 -17.08 6.92
CA ILE A 207 -8.44 -16.15 7.90
C ILE A 207 -9.46 -15.08 8.29
N MET A 208 -10.17 -14.53 7.31
CA MET A 208 -11.22 -13.54 7.55
C MET A 208 -12.36 -14.13 8.40
N ALA A 209 -12.82 -15.32 8.05
CA ALA A 209 -13.90 -16.01 8.75
C ALA A 209 -13.53 -16.38 10.20
N ASP A 210 -12.33 -16.92 10.42
CA ASP A 210 -11.84 -17.23 11.77
C ASP A 210 -11.74 -15.97 12.64
N TRP A 211 -11.22 -14.85 12.09
CA TRP A 211 -11.14 -13.61 12.85
C TRP A 211 -12.51 -13.07 13.25
N ILE A 212 -13.52 -13.21 12.38
CA ILE A 212 -14.90 -12.83 12.71
C ILE A 212 -15.48 -13.79 13.78
N ALA A 213 -15.35 -15.08 13.57
CA ALA A 213 -15.86 -16.11 14.49
C ALA A 213 -15.11 -16.12 15.84
N SER A 214 -13.87 -15.64 15.86
CA SER A 214 -13.07 -15.51 17.07
C SER A 214 -13.37 -14.25 17.89
N ASN A 215 -14.13 -13.31 17.36
CA ASN A 215 -14.48 -12.09 18.08
C ASN A 215 -15.68 -12.32 19.01
N THR A 216 -15.45 -12.18 20.31
CA THR A 216 -16.48 -12.40 21.36
C THR A 216 -17.61 -11.36 21.34
N GLU A 217 -17.44 -10.23 20.67
CA GLU A 217 -18.52 -9.27 20.43
C GLU A 217 -19.57 -9.82 19.46
N TYR A 218 -19.17 -10.60 18.46
CA TYR A 218 -20.05 -11.25 17.50
C TYR A 218 -20.48 -12.63 17.97
N PHE A 219 -19.53 -13.42 18.51
CA PHE A 219 -19.72 -14.79 18.97
C PHE A 219 -19.41 -14.88 20.48
N PRO A 220 -20.35 -14.52 21.36
CA PRO A 220 -20.11 -14.58 22.81
C PRO A 220 -19.85 -15.99 23.29
N LEU A 221 -18.98 -16.11 24.29
CA LEU A 221 -18.75 -17.35 25.05
C LEU A 221 -20.00 -17.75 25.78
N ILE A 222 -20.11 -19.02 26.12
CA ILE A 222 -21.23 -19.59 26.89
C ILE A 222 -20.77 -20.04 28.27
N PRO A 223 -21.71 -20.22 29.25
CA PRO A 223 -21.38 -20.77 30.57
C PRO A 223 -20.73 -22.16 30.46
N VAL A 224 -19.73 -22.42 31.31
CA VAL A 224 -18.97 -23.68 31.29
C VAL A 224 -19.85 -24.93 31.52
N GLU A 225 -21.00 -24.79 32.17
CA GLU A 225 -21.98 -25.84 32.39
C GLU A 225 -22.72 -26.24 31.11
N GLU A 226 -22.77 -25.34 30.13
CA GLU A 226 -23.45 -25.53 28.86
C GLU A 226 -22.53 -26.15 27.80
N LEU A 227 -23.10 -26.97 26.94
CA LEU A 227 -22.40 -27.61 25.82
C LEU A 227 -22.87 -27.09 24.47
N GLY A 228 -23.78 -26.09 24.44
CA GLY A 228 -24.42 -25.60 23.25
C GLY A 228 -25.43 -26.57 22.60
N SER A 229 -26.20 -26.07 21.66
CA SER A 229 -27.16 -26.83 20.87
C SER A 229 -26.95 -26.59 19.37
N MET A 230 -26.91 -27.66 18.59
CA MET A 230 -26.84 -27.57 17.12
C MET A 230 -28.12 -27.00 16.51
N GLU A 231 -29.23 -27.01 17.22
CA GLU A 231 -30.50 -26.44 16.74
C GLU A 231 -30.49 -24.90 16.79
N ASP A 232 -29.77 -24.33 17.76
CA ASP A 232 -29.68 -22.87 17.96
C ASP A 232 -28.56 -22.22 17.12
N TYR A 233 -27.72 -23.05 16.51
CA TYR A 233 -26.55 -22.61 15.76
C TYR A 233 -26.88 -21.63 14.59
N PRO A 234 -27.86 -21.89 13.69
CA PRO A 234 -28.17 -20.98 12.60
C PRO A 234 -28.53 -19.56 13.10
N ALA A 235 -29.33 -19.47 14.16
CA ALA A 235 -29.72 -18.19 14.75
C ALA A 235 -28.51 -17.44 15.38
N ARG A 236 -27.51 -18.18 15.86
CA ARG A 236 -26.28 -17.61 16.40
C ARG A 236 -25.45 -16.95 15.32
N VAL A 237 -25.28 -17.59 14.16
CA VAL A 237 -24.57 -17.04 12.99
C VAL A 237 -25.32 -15.84 12.42
N ASP A 238 -26.65 -15.92 12.27
CA ASP A 238 -27.46 -14.82 11.74
C ASP A 238 -27.33 -13.56 12.59
N ARG A 239 -27.44 -13.67 13.92
CA ARG A 239 -27.21 -12.52 14.82
C ARG A 239 -25.82 -11.94 14.71
N ALA A 240 -24.79 -12.79 14.60
CA ALA A 240 -23.41 -12.32 14.43
C ALA A 240 -23.21 -11.58 13.12
N TRP A 241 -23.77 -12.11 12.03
CA TRP A 241 -23.68 -11.52 10.70
C TRP A 241 -24.41 -10.17 10.61
N GLU A 242 -25.63 -10.09 11.13
CA GLU A 242 -26.39 -8.83 11.22
C GLU A 242 -25.63 -7.77 12.04
N LYS A 243 -25.05 -8.16 13.18
CA LYS A 243 -24.27 -7.25 14.01
C LYS A 243 -22.98 -6.79 13.35
N LEU A 244 -22.33 -7.67 12.58
CA LEU A 244 -21.09 -7.36 11.83
C LEU A 244 -21.36 -6.34 10.71
N ALA A 245 -22.54 -6.43 10.06
CA ALA A 245 -23.03 -5.52 9.05
C ALA A 245 -21.99 -5.17 7.95
N LEU A 246 -21.31 -6.18 7.42
CA LEU A 246 -20.35 -5.96 6.32
C LEU A 246 -21.07 -5.37 5.10
N PRO A 247 -20.45 -4.42 4.39
CA PRO A 247 -20.99 -3.90 3.15
C PRO A 247 -21.00 -5.01 2.08
N PHE A 248 -22.03 -4.98 1.24
CA PHE A 248 -22.10 -5.82 0.05
C PHE A 248 -21.01 -5.43 -0.96
N PRO A 249 -20.67 -6.32 -1.90
CA PRO A 249 -19.81 -5.95 -3.03
C PRO A 249 -20.41 -4.73 -3.77
N TRP A 250 -19.54 -3.84 -4.23
CA TRP A 250 -19.98 -2.72 -5.04
C TRP A 250 -20.51 -3.22 -6.38
N GLU A 251 -21.72 -2.76 -6.74
CA GLU A 251 -22.33 -2.98 -8.04
C GLU A 251 -22.26 -1.69 -8.84
N ALA A 252 -21.30 -1.61 -9.77
CA ALA A 252 -21.16 -0.44 -10.62
C ALA A 252 -22.35 -0.32 -11.57
N GLN A 253 -22.89 0.90 -11.65
CA GLN A 253 -24.01 1.18 -12.58
C GLN A 253 -23.51 1.11 -14.03
N PRO A 254 -24.22 0.41 -14.92
CA PRO A 254 -23.88 0.41 -16.35
C PRO A 254 -24.16 1.79 -16.97
N GLY A 255 -23.49 2.10 -18.08
CA GLY A 255 -23.80 3.27 -18.90
C GLY A 255 -22.80 4.40 -18.87
N ILE A 256 -21.80 4.40 -17.95
CA ILE A 256 -20.79 5.46 -17.85
C ILE A 256 -19.96 5.67 -19.14
N ALA A 257 -19.96 4.69 -20.05
CA ALA A 257 -19.34 4.82 -21.35
C ALA A 257 -20.09 5.83 -22.28
N ASP A 258 -21.36 6.10 -21.99
CA ASP A 258 -22.10 7.17 -22.68
C ASP A 258 -21.56 8.55 -22.28
N PRO A 259 -21.23 9.43 -23.25
CA PRO A 259 -20.71 10.76 -22.97
C PRO A 259 -21.62 11.65 -22.11
N GLN A 260 -22.94 11.42 -22.11
CA GLN A 260 -23.89 12.17 -21.28
C GLN A 260 -23.79 11.70 -19.81
N GLU A 261 -23.78 10.40 -19.59
CA GLU A 261 -23.61 9.82 -18.25
C GLU A 261 -22.25 10.20 -17.65
N PHE A 262 -21.19 10.18 -18.46
CA PHE A 262 -19.88 10.69 -18.05
C PHE A 262 -19.95 12.16 -17.61
N ALA A 263 -20.64 13.01 -18.40
CA ALA A 263 -20.78 14.43 -18.08
C ALA A 263 -21.59 14.66 -16.80
N VAL A 264 -22.60 13.86 -16.53
CA VAL A 264 -23.35 13.89 -15.28
C VAL A 264 -22.44 13.50 -14.10
N ARG A 265 -21.65 12.43 -14.25
CA ARG A 265 -20.77 11.91 -13.19
C ARG A 265 -19.65 12.87 -12.82
N PHE A 266 -18.98 13.47 -13.81
CA PHE A 266 -17.75 14.25 -13.61
C PHE A 266 -17.95 15.77 -13.80
N GLY A 267 -19.13 16.22 -14.24
CA GLY A 267 -19.44 17.64 -14.41
C GLY A 267 -18.88 18.26 -15.71
N PHE A 268 -18.36 17.46 -16.64
CA PHE A 268 -17.84 17.92 -17.94
C PHE A 268 -17.87 16.79 -18.97
N ALA A 269 -17.91 17.16 -20.26
CA ALA A 269 -17.90 16.17 -21.35
C ALA A 269 -16.53 15.49 -21.50
N PRO A 270 -16.48 14.18 -21.84
CA PRO A 270 -15.21 13.46 -21.99
C PRO A 270 -14.39 14.00 -23.17
N ASN A 271 -13.09 14.20 -22.95
CA ASN A 271 -12.12 14.56 -23.98
C ASN A 271 -11.69 13.33 -24.82
N ALA A 272 -10.82 13.54 -25.82
CA ALA A 272 -10.37 12.46 -26.69
C ALA A 272 -9.72 11.30 -25.95
N VAL A 273 -8.89 11.59 -24.91
CA VAL A 273 -8.22 10.56 -24.11
C VAL A 273 -9.24 9.74 -23.32
N GLN A 274 -10.20 10.40 -22.68
CA GLN A 274 -11.25 9.75 -21.89
C GLN A 274 -12.15 8.89 -22.77
N ARG A 275 -12.56 9.39 -23.96
CA ARG A 275 -13.35 8.61 -24.92
C ARG A 275 -12.61 7.36 -25.41
N ALA A 276 -11.33 7.48 -25.76
CA ALA A 276 -10.52 6.34 -26.22
C ALA A 276 -10.38 5.25 -25.13
N VAL A 277 -10.21 5.67 -23.86
CA VAL A 277 -10.17 4.74 -22.73
C VAL A 277 -11.50 4.02 -22.55
N LEU A 278 -12.62 4.78 -22.57
CA LEU A 278 -13.95 4.20 -22.41
C LEU A 278 -14.29 3.23 -23.55
N GLU A 279 -14.00 3.59 -24.80
CA GLU A 279 -14.19 2.71 -25.95
C GLU A 279 -13.39 1.41 -25.83
N ALA A 280 -12.12 1.50 -25.38
CA ALA A 280 -11.27 0.32 -25.20
C ALA A 280 -11.83 -0.65 -24.16
N VAL A 281 -12.28 -0.15 -23.00
CA VAL A 281 -12.80 -1.00 -21.90
C VAL A 281 -14.22 -1.48 -22.17
N ASP A 282 -15.04 -0.72 -22.88
CA ASP A 282 -16.39 -1.09 -23.24
C ASP A 282 -16.45 -2.19 -24.31
N THR A 283 -15.43 -2.25 -25.16
CA THR A 283 -15.33 -3.26 -26.23
C THR A 283 -14.50 -4.50 -25.86
N ALA A 284 -13.72 -4.45 -24.76
CA ALA A 284 -12.90 -5.58 -24.33
C ALA A 284 -13.75 -6.80 -23.97
N ALA A 285 -13.42 -7.97 -24.46
CA ALA A 285 -14.14 -9.22 -24.15
C ALA A 285 -13.72 -9.83 -22.81
N GLU A 286 -12.46 -9.65 -22.41
CA GLU A 286 -11.89 -10.19 -21.18
C GLU A 286 -11.27 -9.09 -20.30
N PRO A 287 -11.19 -9.30 -18.97
CA PRO A 287 -10.41 -8.45 -18.10
C PRO A 287 -8.95 -8.41 -18.53
N GLY A 288 -8.31 -7.23 -18.43
CA GLY A 288 -6.95 -7.07 -18.89
C GLY A 288 -6.21 -5.93 -18.18
N ILE A 289 -4.95 -5.73 -18.60
CA ILE A 289 -4.18 -4.55 -18.22
C ILE A 289 -4.38 -3.45 -19.25
N LEU A 290 -4.61 -2.22 -18.76
CA LEU A 290 -4.72 -1.01 -19.57
C LEU A 290 -3.65 -0.02 -19.13
N ILE A 291 -2.82 0.46 -20.04
CA ILE A 291 -1.76 1.43 -19.79
C ILE A 291 -2.08 2.71 -20.56
N LEU A 292 -2.32 3.79 -19.83
CA LEU A 292 -2.57 5.12 -20.38
C LEU A 292 -1.33 6.01 -20.20
N GLU A 293 -0.64 6.28 -21.30
CA GLU A 293 0.46 7.22 -21.36
C GLU A 293 -0.05 8.57 -21.86
N ALA A 294 -0.21 9.53 -20.96
CA ALA A 294 -0.72 10.85 -21.29
C ALA A 294 -0.18 11.92 -20.33
N GLN A 295 -0.01 13.14 -20.85
CA GLN A 295 0.50 14.25 -20.05
C GLN A 295 -0.33 14.52 -18.80
N MET A 296 0.30 15.19 -17.83
CA MET A 296 -0.40 15.63 -16.64
C MET A 296 -1.51 16.65 -16.96
N GLY A 297 -2.63 16.57 -16.22
CA GLY A 297 -3.75 17.51 -16.36
C GLY A 297 -4.72 17.19 -17.51
N VAL A 298 -4.56 16.09 -18.23
CA VAL A 298 -5.47 15.67 -19.29
C VAL A 298 -6.71 14.90 -18.78
N GLY A 299 -6.84 14.74 -17.47
CA GLY A 299 -7.96 14.01 -16.87
C GLY A 299 -7.80 12.50 -16.85
N LYS A 300 -6.55 12.01 -16.64
CA LYS A 300 -6.25 10.57 -16.48
C LYS A 300 -7.01 9.92 -15.35
N THR A 301 -7.17 10.63 -14.23
CA THR A 301 -7.87 10.12 -13.03
C THR A 301 -9.34 9.83 -13.34
N GLU A 302 -10.04 10.75 -13.98
CA GLU A 302 -11.45 10.54 -14.37
C GLU A 302 -11.58 9.45 -15.42
N ALA A 303 -10.65 9.39 -16.38
CA ALA A 303 -10.60 8.29 -17.34
C ALA A 303 -10.48 6.93 -16.65
N ALA A 304 -9.60 6.82 -15.65
CA ALA A 304 -9.37 5.59 -14.90
C ALA A 304 -10.58 5.21 -14.02
N LEU A 305 -11.22 6.18 -13.37
CA LEU A 305 -12.41 5.92 -12.55
C LEU A 305 -13.59 5.47 -13.41
N ALA A 306 -13.84 6.15 -14.53
CA ALA A 306 -14.89 5.77 -15.47
C ALA A 306 -14.61 4.38 -16.08
N ALA A 307 -13.37 4.09 -16.46
CA ALA A 307 -12.97 2.76 -16.91
C ALA A 307 -13.17 1.69 -15.82
N ALA A 308 -12.90 2.03 -14.56
CA ALA A 308 -13.13 1.12 -13.44
C ALA A 308 -14.62 0.81 -13.24
N GLU A 309 -15.51 1.80 -13.42
CA GLU A 309 -16.97 1.56 -13.40
C GLU A 309 -17.40 0.61 -14.53
N VAL A 310 -16.92 0.82 -15.76
CA VAL A 310 -17.21 -0.08 -16.89
C VAL A 310 -16.69 -1.50 -16.62
N MET A 311 -15.44 -1.62 -16.21
CA MET A 311 -14.82 -2.93 -15.93
C MET A 311 -15.52 -3.66 -14.77
N ALA A 312 -15.88 -2.93 -13.70
CA ALA A 312 -16.57 -3.52 -12.55
C ALA A 312 -17.94 -4.06 -12.96
N SER A 313 -18.75 -3.25 -13.67
CA SER A 313 -20.05 -3.67 -14.16
C SER A 313 -19.99 -4.88 -15.10
N ARG A 314 -19.01 -4.89 -16.03
CA ARG A 314 -18.90 -5.96 -17.04
C ARG A 314 -18.33 -7.26 -16.49
N PHE A 315 -17.40 -7.16 -15.55
CA PHE A 315 -16.65 -8.32 -15.07
C PHE A 315 -17.00 -8.74 -13.63
N GLY A 316 -17.97 -8.07 -13.00
CA GLY A 316 -18.48 -8.43 -11.67
C GLY A 316 -17.44 -8.18 -10.56
N LEU A 317 -16.74 -7.03 -10.59
CA LEU A 317 -15.82 -6.62 -9.54
C LEU A 317 -16.60 -5.87 -8.44
N GLY A 318 -16.19 -6.07 -7.18
CA GLY A 318 -16.88 -5.51 -6.00
C GLY A 318 -16.19 -4.31 -5.37
N GLY A 319 -15.24 -3.65 -6.08
CA GLY A 319 -14.56 -2.47 -5.55
C GLY A 319 -13.42 -1.94 -6.41
N VAL A 320 -12.71 -0.94 -5.87
CA VAL A 320 -11.56 -0.30 -6.53
C VAL A 320 -10.42 -0.15 -5.53
N PHE A 321 -9.20 -0.46 -5.97
CA PHE A 321 -7.96 -0.06 -5.32
C PHE A 321 -7.30 1.04 -6.13
N PHE A 322 -7.04 2.21 -5.52
CA PHE A 322 -6.35 3.33 -6.15
C PHE A 322 -4.98 3.54 -5.47
N GLY A 323 -3.94 3.09 -6.14
CA GLY A 323 -2.55 3.15 -5.68
C GLY A 323 -1.80 4.38 -6.17
N LEU A 324 -1.24 5.16 -5.24
CA LEU A 324 -0.53 6.41 -5.47
C LEU A 324 0.93 6.29 -5.03
N PRO A 325 1.86 7.07 -5.62
CA PRO A 325 3.28 6.92 -5.33
C PRO A 325 3.66 7.36 -3.91
N THR A 326 2.93 8.31 -3.31
CA THR A 326 3.26 8.85 -1.97
C THR A 326 2.01 9.07 -1.11
N GLN A 327 2.23 9.13 0.21
CA GLN A 327 1.16 9.46 1.16
C GLN A 327 0.60 10.88 0.95
N ALA A 328 1.45 11.84 0.55
CA ALA A 328 1.04 13.20 0.25
C ALA A 328 0.09 13.25 -0.95
N THR A 329 0.39 12.49 -2.02
CA THR A 329 -0.51 12.37 -3.19
C THR A 329 -1.82 11.72 -2.80
N ALA A 330 -1.78 10.68 -1.97
CA ALA A 330 -2.98 10.00 -1.48
C ALA A 330 -3.87 10.93 -0.66
N ASN A 331 -3.29 11.71 0.25
CA ASN A 331 -4.02 12.71 1.02
C ASN A 331 -4.61 13.82 0.13
N GLY A 332 -3.86 14.31 -0.83
CA GLY A 332 -4.27 15.41 -1.71
C GLY A 332 -5.42 15.04 -2.67
N ILE A 333 -5.44 13.80 -3.16
CA ILE A 333 -6.50 13.33 -4.07
C ILE A 333 -7.71 12.74 -3.34
N PHE A 334 -7.56 12.38 -2.05
CA PHE A 334 -8.61 11.70 -1.29
C PHE A 334 -9.98 12.39 -1.32
N PRO A 335 -10.11 13.71 -1.13
CA PRO A 335 -11.42 14.36 -1.20
C PRO A 335 -12.12 14.19 -2.56
N ARG A 336 -11.35 14.19 -3.65
CA ARG A 336 -11.87 14.00 -5.01
C ARG A 336 -12.34 12.56 -5.24
N LEU A 337 -11.58 11.58 -4.77
CA LEU A 337 -11.97 10.17 -4.86
C LEU A 337 -13.12 9.84 -3.91
N LEU A 338 -13.19 10.50 -2.75
CA LEU A 338 -14.31 10.42 -1.85
C LEU A 338 -15.61 10.93 -2.53
N GLY A 339 -15.56 12.10 -3.17
CA GLY A 339 -16.70 12.62 -3.92
C GLY A 339 -17.16 11.69 -5.04
N TRP A 340 -16.24 11.02 -5.75
CA TRP A 340 -16.57 9.99 -6.71
C TRP A 340 -17.20 8.75 -6.02
N ALA A 341 -16.61 8.26 -4.94
CA ALA A 341 -17.11 7.09 -4.21
C ALA A 341 -18.52 7.31 -3.64
N ASP A 342 -18.81 8.54 -3.19
CA ASP A 342 -20.18 8.92 -2.76
C ASP A 342 -21.19 8.78 -3.89
N THR A 343 -20.83 9.08 -5.14
CA THR A 343 -21.73 8.86 -6.27
C THR A 343 -21.96 7.39 -6.62
N GLN A 344 -21.15 6.48 -6.05
CA GLN A 344 -21.25 5.03 -6.26
C GLN A 344 -22.02 4.31 -5.14
N SER A 345 -22.44 5.02 -4.11
CA SER A 345 -23.13 4.48 -2.93
C SER A 345 -24.58 4.94 -2.89
N GLU A 346 -25.43 4.12 -2.30
CA GLU A 346 -26.82 4.45 -1.98
C GLU A 346 -26.98 4.56 -0.47
N GLU A 347 -27.90 5.42 0.01
CA GLU A 347 -28.18 5.56 1.46
C GLU A 347 -28.56 4.23 2.12
N THR A 348 -29.23 3.35 1.39
CA THR A 348 -29.68 2.05 1.88
C THR A 348 -28.58 0.99 1.88
N LEU A 349 -27.50 1.16 1.11
CA LEU A 349 -26.40 0.22 0.93
C LEU A 349 -25.06 0.96 0.92
N PRO A 350 -24.62 1.48 2.06
CA PRO A 350 -23.39 2.26 2.13
C PRO A 350 -22.16 1.40 1.80
N GLN A 351 -21.31 1.92 0.93
CA GLN A 351 -20.04 1.26 0.58
C GLN A 351 -18.93 1.63 1.57
N ALA A 352 -18.01 0.70 1.82
CA ALA A 352 -16.88 0.97 2.69
C ALA A 352 -15.73 1.64 1.94
N ILE A 353 -15.22 2.75 2.49
CA ILE A 353 -14.03 3.43 2.01
C ILE A 353 -12.89 3.33 3.03
N LYS A 354 -11.67 3.13 2.55
CA LYS A 354 -10.46 3.07 3.37
C LYS A 354 -9.34 3.90 2.78
N LEU A 355 -8.77 4.79 3.59
CA LEU A 355 -7.51 5.45 3.30
C LEU A 355 -6.36 4.59 3.86
N ALA A 356 -5.54 4.01 2.99
CA ALA A 356 -4.58 2.95 3.31
C ALA A 356 -3.12 3.42 3.18
N HIS A 357 -2.64 4.18 4.15
CA HIS A 357 -1.22 4.55 4.32
C HIS A 357 -0.91 4.90 5.78
N GLY A 358 0.38 5.04 6.11
CA GLY A 358 0.84 5.21 7.50
C GLY A 358 0.33 6.47 8.22
N MET A 359 -0.11 7.51 7.49
CA MET A 359 -0.64 8.75 8.06
C MET A 359 -2.14 8.94 7.83
N ALA A 360 -2.89 7.89 7.48
CA ALA A 360 -4.32 7.99 7.23
C ALA A 360 -5.09 8.56 8.44
N GLU A 361 -4.74 8.12 9.65
CA GLU A 361 -5.33 8.58 10.91
C GLU A 361 -5.02 10.05 11.27
N LEU A 362 -4.23 10.74 10.46
CA LEU A 362 -3.94 12.17 10.61
C LEU A 362 -4.69 13.03 9.56
N ASN A 363 -5.33 12.40 8.58
CA ASN A 363 -6.09 13.08 7.53
C ASN A 363 -7.44 13.56 8.06
N GLU A 364 -7.70 14.87 8.04
CA GLU A 364 -8.91 15.45 8.60
C GLU A 364 -10.20 14.99 7.92
N CYS A 365 -10.18 14.89 6.60
CA CYS A 365 -11.32 14.42 5.83
C CYS A 365 -11.67 12.96 6.22
N TYR A 366 -10.66 12.12 6.33
CA TYR A 366 -10.84 10.73 6.74
C TYR A 366 -11.27 10.58 8.21
N LEU A 367 -10.75 11.42 9.11
CA LEU A 367 -11.17 11.44 10.53
C LEU A 367 -12.64 11.86 10.69
N ARG A 368 -13.12 12.83 9.88
CA ARG A 368 -14.53 13.21 9.89
C ARG A 368 -15.44 12.05 9.51
N LEU A 369 -15.08 11.27 8.49
CA LEU A 369 -15.81 10.06 8.10
C LEU A 369 -15.84 8.99 9.21
N GLN A 370 -14.83 8.96 10.07
CA GLN A 370 -14.79 8.04 11.24
C GLN A 370 -15.66 8.51 12.41
N GLY A 371 -16.31 9.66 12.35
CA GLY A 371 -17.02 10.27 13.46
C GLY A 371 -16.10 10.73 14.60
N ARG A 372 -14.80 10.90 14.34
CA ARG A 372 -13.78 11.36 15.31
C ARG A 372 -13.32 12.80 15.09
N GLY A 373 -13.95 13.52 14.15
CA GLY A 373 -13.64 14.92 13.89
C GLY A 373 -13.98 15.78 15.09
N VAL A 374 -13.10 16.74 15.43
CA VAL A 374 -13.34 17.81 16.40
C VAL A 374 -14.67 18.45 16.05
N GLN A 375 -15.53 18.66 17.06
CA GLN A 375 -16.74 19.47 16.92
C GLN A 375 -16.36 20.86 16.41
N LEU A 376 -16.35 21.03 15.11
CA LEU A 376 -16.38 22.31 14.44
C LEU A 376 -17.85 22.57 14.13
N GLU A 377 -18.31 23.72 14.58
CA GLU A 377 -19.60 24.38 14.40
C GLU A 377 -20.61 23.68 13.49
N GLU A 378 -21.88 23.66 13.92
CA GLU A 378 -23.05 22.96 13.35
C GLU A 378 -23.42 23.28 11.88
N ASP A 379 -22.59 23.99 11.14
CA ASP A 379 -22.82 24.37 9.75
C ASP A 379 -22.02 23.51 8.77
N ALA A 380 -22.75 22.60 8.08
CA ALA A 380 -22.36 21.75 6.98
C ALA A 380 -21.76 20.36 7.32
N GLN A 381 -22.54 19.46 7.87
CA GLN A 381 -22.37 18.05 7.61
C GLN A 381 -22.82 17.77 6.16
N GLU A 382 -21.88 17.75 5.22
CA GLU A 382 -22.11 17.01 3.98
C GLU A 382 -22.26 15.54 4.38
N ALA A 383 -23.47 15.01 4.27
CA ALA A 383 -23.73 13.62 4.56
C ALA A 383 -23.08 12.77 3.45
N HIS A 384 -21.96 12.12 3.75
CA HIS A 384 -21.34 11.15 2.83
C HIS A 384 -22.11 9.84 2.82
N GLN A 385 -22.30 9.24 1.65
CA GLN A 385 -22.96 7.95 1.46
C GLN A 385 -21.99 6.77 1.67
N VAL A 386 -20.68 7.01 1.62
CA VAL A 386 -19.66 6.01 2.00
C VAL A 386 -19.33 6.10 3.48
N GLN A 387 -18.90 4.96 4.05
CA GLN A 387 -18.55 4.86 5.46
C GLN A 387 -17.19 4.23 5.70
N VAL A 388 -16.57 4.56 6.84
CA VAL A 388 -15.39 3.84 7.34
C VAL A 388 -15.87 2.73 8.26
N HIS A 389 -16.05 1.54 7.71
CA HIS A 389 -16.54 0.39 8.47
C HIS A 389 -15.53 -0.04 9.53
N GLN A 390 -16.01 -0.29 10.78
CA GLN A 390 -15.16 -0.57 11.94
C GLN A 390 -14.26 -1.78 11.73
N TRP A 391 -14.77 -2.83 11.10
CA TRP A 391 -14.03 -4.06 10.87
C TRP A 391 -12.82 -3.87 9.92
N PHE A 392 -12.88 -2.92 8.95
CA PHE A 392 -11.79 -2.61 8.02
C PHE A 392 -10.78 -1.57 8.53
N ARG A 393 -10.88 -1.12 9.78
CA ARG A 393 -9.94 -0.12 10.35
C ARG A 393 -8.53 -0.68 10.50
N GLY A 394 -8.40 -1.97 10.77
CA GLY A 394 -7.10 -2.63 10.94
C GLY A 394 -6.24 -2.59 9.67
N ASN A 395 -4.93 -2.45 9.83
CA ASN A 395 -4.00 -2.39 8.71
C ASN A 395 -4.00 -3.66 7.83
N LYS A 396 -4.27 -4.82 8.42
CA LYS A 396 -4.32 -6.10 7.71
C LYS A 396 -5.61 -6.26 6.89
N GLN A 397 -6.70 -5.64 7.33
CA GLN A 397 -8.03 -5.71 6.71
C GLN A 397 -8.27 -4.56 5.73
N ALA A 398 -7.34 -3.61 5.64
CA ALA A 398 -7.51 -2.38 4.86
C ALA A 398 -7.89 -2.62 3.39
N LEU A 399 -7.32 -3.66 2.76
CA LEU A 399 -7.60 -4.01 1.36
C LEU A 399 -8.95 -4.71 1.14
N LEU A 400 -9.66 -5.08 2.21
CA LEU A 400 -10.96 -5.76 2.10
C LEU A 400 -12.13 -4.78 1.94
N ALA A 401 -11.95 -3.48 2.23
CA ALA A 401 -12.97 -2.46 1.98
C ALA A 401 -13.26 -2.31 0.48
N ASN A 402 -14.47 -1.90 0.10
CA ASN A 402 -14.88 -1.74 -1.31
C ASN A 402 -13.97 -0.74 -2.05
N PHE A 403 -13.82 0.46 -1.52
CA PHE A 403 -12.95 1.50 -2.09
C PHE A 403 -11.72 1.69 -1.20
N VAL A 404 -10.55 1.40 -1.75
CA VAL A 404 -9.28 1.55 -1.05
C VAL A 404 -8.43 2.57 -1.79
N ILE A 405 -8.11 3.68 -1.12
CA ILE A 405 -7.22 4.72 -1.62
C ILE A 405 -5.96 4.67 -0.78
N GLY A 406 -4.81 4.49 -1.40
CA GLY A 406 -3.59 4.33 -0.62
C GLY A 406 -2.32 4.53 -1.40
N THR A 407 -1.19 4.25 -0.76
CA THR A 407 0.07 4.19 -1.49
C THR A 407 0.20 2.86 -2.24
N VAL A 408 0.91 2.88 -3.35
CA VAL A 408 1.23 1.67 -4.12
C VAL A 408 1.90 0.59 -3.25
N ASP A 409 2.58 0.98 -2.18
CA ASP A 409 3.19 0.05 -1.22
C ASP A 409 2.18 -1.00 -0.73
N GLN A 410 0.89 -0.65 -0.59
CA GLN A 410 -0.15 -1.60 -0.17
C GLN A 410 -0.37 -2.73 -1.19
N LEU A 411 -0.23 -2.43 -2.48
CA LEU A 411 -0.24 -3.42 -3.55
C LEU A 411 1.07 -4.23 -3.55
N LEU A 412 2.23 -3.55 -3.49
CA LEU A 412 3.53 -4.20 -3.52
C LEU A 412 3.71 -5.20 -2.37
N LEU A 413 3.09 -4.95 -1.22
CA LEU A 413 3.05 -5.88 -0.10
C LEU A 413 2.35 -7.22 -0.44
N ALA A 414 1.52 -7.30 -1.47
CA ALA A 414 0.96 -8.56 -1.93
C ALA A 414 1.99 -9.43 -2.67
N ALA A 415 3.08 -8.84 -3.14
CA ALA A 415 4.18 -9.54 -3.78
C ALA A 415 5.28 -10.00 -2.79
N LEU A 416 5.18 -9.65 -1.51
CA LEU A 416 6.18 -9.99 -0.50
C LEU A 416 5.73 -11.17 0.37
N ALA A 417 6.66 -12.10 0.63
CA ALA A 417 6.47 -13.19 1.57
C ALA A 417 6.36 -12.62 3.00
N GLN A 418 5.15 -12.48 3.50
CA GLN A 418 4.83 -11.95 4.81
C GLN A 418 3.61 -12.65 5.42
N LYS A 419 3.50 -12.55 6.75
CA LYS A 419 2.33 -13.10 7.45
C LYS A 419 1.03 -12.45 6.94
N HIS A 420 0.00 -13.25 6.68
CA HIS A 420 -1.32 -12.84 6.17
C HIS A 420 -1.32 -12.24 4.74
N VAL A 421 -0.32 -12.55 3.90
CA VAL A 421 -0.29 -12.07 2.52
C VAL A 421 -1.52 -12.54 1.71
N MET A 422 -2.04 -13.72 1.99
CA MET A 422 -3.22 -14.30 1.32
C MET A 422 -4.48 -13.43 1.52
N LEU A 423 -4.60 -12.77 2.68
CA LEU A 423 -5.68 -11.82 2.93
C LEU A 423 -5.58 -10.57 2.02
N ARG A 424 -4.35 -10.17 1.64
CA ARG A 424 -4.13 -9.09 0.67
C ARG A 424 -4.53 -9.51 -0.74
N HIS A 425 -4.20 -10.74 -1.13
CA HIS A 425 -4.63 -11.31 -2.40
C HIS A 425 -6.15 -11.35 -2.50
N LEU A 426 -6.84 -11.86 -1.48
CA LEU A 426 -8.30 -11.84 -1.41
C LEU A 426 -8.87 -10.43 -1.57
N GLY A 427 -8.28 -9.45 -0.87
CA GLY A 427 -8.71 -8.05 -0.92
C GLY A 427 -8.52 -7.40 -2.28
N LEU A 428 -7.53 -7.81 -3.07
CA LEU A 428 -7.25 -7.27 -4.41
C LEU A 428 -8.00 -8.02 -5.52
N ALA A 429 -8.22 -9.33 -5.37
CA ALA A 429 -8.83 -10.16 -6.41
C ALA A 429 -10.24 -9.70 -6.82
N GLY A 430 -10.98 -9.04 -5.92
CA GLY A 430 -12.33 -8.52 -6.21
C GLY A 430 -12.39 -7.06 -6.64
N LYS A 431 -11.26 -6.43 -7.05
CA LYS A 431 -11.21 -4.99 -7.33
C LYS A 431 -10.69 -4.68 -8.73
N VAL A 432 -11.08 -3.53 -9.26
CA VAL A 432 -10.29 -2.89 -10.32
C VAL A 432 -9.09 -2.21 -9.65
N VAL A 433 -7.88 -2.53 -10.12
CA VAL A 433 -6.64 -1.99 -9.57
C VAL A 433 -6.14 -0.84 -10.42
N ILE A 434 -6.15 0.38 -9.88
CA ILE A 434 -5.62 1.58 -10.54
C ILE A 434 -4.29 1.95 -9.89
N ILE A 435 -3.25 2.17 -10.70
CA ILE A 435 -1.92 2.59 -10.23
C ILE A 435 -1.55 3.87 -10.96
N ASP A 436 -1.43 4.96 -10.21
CA ASP A 436 -1.04 6.24 -10.76
C ASP A 436 0.48 6.45 -10.71
N GLU A 437 1.02 7.19 -11.69
CA GLU A 437 2.44 7.54 -11.84
C GLU A 437 3.37 6.31 -11.79
N CYS A 438 2.99 5.23 -12.49
CA CYS A 438 3.73 3.95 -12.45
C CYS A 438 5.19 4.02 -12.95
N HIS A 439 5.59 5.12 -13.60
CA HIS A 439 6.97 5.40 -14.00
C HIS A 439 7.88 5.83 -12.84
N ALA A 440 7.30 6.23 -11.69
CA ALA A 440 8.05 6.76 -10.56
C ALA A 440 8.78 5.69 -9.71
N TYR A 441 8.65 4.41 -10.08
CA TYR A 441 9.17 3.29 -9.30
C TYR A 441 10.57 2.91 -9.77
N ASP A 442 11.47 2.67 -8.82
CA ASP A 442 12.82 2.17 -9.11
C ASP A 442 12.79 0.66 -9.42
N THR A 443 13.93 0.12 -9.83
CA THR A 443 14.06 -1.30 -10.21
C THR A 443 13.67 -2.26 -9.10
N TYR A 444 13.94 -1.91 -7.84
CA TYR A 444 13.59 -2.72 -6.68
C TYR A 444 12.07 -2.84 -6.52
N MET A 445 11.37 -1.71 -6.52
CA MET A 445 9.90 -1.66 -6.46
C MET A 445 9.26 -2.30 -7.70
N ASN A 446 9.89 -2.15 -8.87
CA ASN A 446 9.41 -2.75 -10.11
C ASN A 446 9.38 -4.28 -10.05
N CYS A 447 10.32 -4.93 -9.35
CA CYS A 447 10.28 -6.38 -9.14
C CYS A 447 9.01 -6.82 -8.39
N TYR A 448 8.61 -6.07 -7.38
CA TYR A 448 7.37 -6.35 -6.64
C TYR A 448 6.12 -6.03 -7.45
N LEU A 449 6.15 -4.93 -8.21
CA LEU A 449 5.04 -4.60 -9.11
C LEU A 449 4.82 -5.69 -10.17
N ASP A 450 5.89 -6.17 -10.79
CA ASP A 450 5.81 -7.23 -11.81
C ASP A 450 5.23 -8.50 -11.19
N ARG A 451 5.68 -8.92 -10.01
CA ARG A 451 5.14 -10.07 -9.29
C ARG A 451 3.68 -9.89 -8.90
N ALA A 452 3.29 -8.70 -8.44
CA ALA A 452 1.89 -8.40 -8.15
C ALA A 452 1.02 -8.47 -9.42
N LEU A 453 1.53 -7.96 -10.56
CA LEU A 453 0.84 -8.05 -11.85
C LEU A 453 0.68 -9.49 -12.35
N GLU A 454 1.68 -10.35 -12.15
CA GLU A 454 1.59 -11.78 -12.46
C GLU A 454 0.42 -12.44 -11.71
N TRP A 455 0.28 -12.16 -10.42
CA TRP A 455 -0.83 -12.68 -9.61
C TRP A 455 -2.19 -12.06 -10.00
N LEU A 456 -2.24 -10.75 -10.22
CA LEU A 456 -3.46 -10.07 -10.66
C LEU A 456 -3.92 -10.58 -12.03
N GLY A 457 -2.98 -10.80 -12.95
CA GLY A 457 -3.27 -11.39 -14.27
C GLY A 457 -3.82 -12.81 -14.17
N TRP A 458 -3.30 -13.61 -13.24
CA TRP A 458 -3.83 -14.95 -12.98
C TRP A 458 -5.28 -14.91 -12.47
N TYR A 459 -5.57 -14.02 -11.50
CA TYR A 459 -6.94 -13.84 -11.00
C TYR A 459 -7.87 -13.15 -12.01
N LYS A 460 -7.37 -12.75 -13.18
CA LYS A 460 -8.09 -11.92 -14.17
C LYS A 460 -8.61 -10.62 -13.57
N VAL A 461 -7.83 -10.00 -12.71
CA VAL A 461 -8.12 -8.69 -12.12
C VAL A 461 -7.81 -7.60 -13.13
N PRO A 462 -8.77 -6.71 -13.49
CA PRO A 462 -8.47 -5.58 -14.36
C PRO A 462 -7.50 -4.61 -13.71
N VAL A 463 -6.46 -4.21 -14.46
CA VAL A 463 -5.44 -3.28 -13.97
C VAL A 463 -5.36 -2.06 -14.89
N ILE A 464 -5.38 -0.86 -14.32
CA ILE A 464 -5.23 0.41 -15.03
C ILE A 464 -3.96 1.10 -14.54
N LEU A 465 -2.99 1.26 -15.43
CA LEU A 465 -1.73 1.95 -15.15
C LEU A 465 -1.74 3.33 -15.80
N LEU A 466 -1.50 4.36 -15.01
CA LEU A 466 -1.42 5.74 -15.47
C LEU A 466 0.02 6.21 -15.43
N SER A 467 0.47 6.84 -16.52
CA SER A 467 1.81 7.39 -16.60
C SER A 467 1.84 8.68 -17.41
N ALA A 468 2.76 9.59 -17.06
CA ALA A 468 3.08 10.73 -17.89
C ALA A 468 4.24 10.44 -18.85
N THR A 469 5.16 9.56 -18.45
CA THR A 469 6.41 9.28 -19.15
C THR A 469 6.78 7.81 -18.92
N LEU A 470 6.53 6.92 -19.90
CA LEU A 470 6.84 5.50 -19.74
C LEU A 470 7.80 5.03 -20.84
N PRO A 471 8.96 4.45 -20.48
CA PRO A 471 9.82 3.79 -21.48
C PRO A 471 9.09 2.61 -22.15
N ALA A 472 9.23 2.47 -23.45
CA ALA A 472 8.58 1.42 -24.24
C ALA A 472 8.95 0.01 -23.75
N ARG A 473 10.21 -0.16 -23.31
CA ARG A 473 10.65 -1.40 -22.64
C ARG A 473 9.81 -1.68 -21.38
N ARG A 474 9.64 -0.68 -20.50
CA ARG A 474 8.87 -0.86 -19.27
C ARG A 474 7.40 -1.17 -19.54
N ARG A 475 6.80 -0.51 -20.54
CA ARG A 475 5.46 -0.85 -21.02
C ARG A 475 5.35 -2.33 -21.40
N ALA A 476 6.34 -2.84 -22.15
CA ALA A 476 6.37 -4.25 -22.54
C ALA A 476 6.51 -5.20 -21.33
N GLU A 477 7.40 -4.89 -20.39
CA GLU A 477 7.60 -5.67 -19.15
C GLU A 477 6.31 -5.77 -18.34
N LEU A 478 5.57 -4.66 -18.17
CA LEU A 478 4.30 -4.63 -17.44
C LEU A 478 3.21 -5.49 -18.09
N VAL A 479 3.08 -5.42 -19.42
CA VAL A 479 2.13 -6.26 -20.17
C VAL A 479 2.52 -7.74 -20.08
N GLU A 480 3.80 -8.05 -20.26
CA GLU A 480 4.34 -9.41 -20.18
C GLU A 480 4.18 -10.03 -18.80
N ALA A 481 4.39 -9.23 -17.74
CA ALA A 481 4.16 -9.67 -16.38
C ALA A 481 2.69 -10.02 -16.13
N TYR A 482 1.78 -9.14 -16.53
CA TYR A 482 0.34 -9.39 -16.38
C TYR A 482 -0.14 -10.61 -17.16
N GLN A 483 0.32 -10.77 -18.41
CA GLN A 483 -0.04 -11.92 -19.26
C GLN A 483 0.76 -13.20 -18.94
N GLN A 484 1.80 -13.09 -18.11
CA GLN A 484 2.75 -14.18 -17.79
C GLN A 484 3.34 -14.84 -19.05
N LYS A 485 3.46 -14.05 -20.09
CA LYS A 485 3.91 -14.51 -21.40
C LYS A 485 4.82 -13.48 -22.04
N LYS A 486 5.96 -13.92 -22.52
CA LYS A 486 6.83 -13.07 -23.35
C LYS A 486 6.18 -12.77 -24.68
N ALA A 487 6.03 -11.51 -25.00
CA ALA A 487 5.54 -11.09 -26.30
C ALA A 487 6.60 -11.31 -27.39
N VAL A 488 6.15 -11.45 -28.64
CA VAL A 488 7.05 -11.54 -29.79
C VAL A 488 8.03 -10.34 -29.79
N PRO A 489 9.35 -10.55 -29.95
CA PRO A 489 10.34 -9.48 -29.84
C PRO A 489 10.04 -8.24 -30.68
N ASP A 490 9.59 -8.44 -31.92
CA ASP A 490 9.33 -7.38 -32.90
C ASP A 490 7.85 -6.94 -32.97
N ALA A 491 7.06 -7.20 -31.93
CA ALA A 491 5.67 -6.76 -31.91
C ALA A 491 5.58 -5.23 -32.01
N PRO A 492 4.79 -4.65 -32.94
CA PRO A 492 4.76 -3.20 -33.19
C PRO A 492 4.41 -2.36 -31.99
N TRP A 493 3.55 -2.85 -31.11
CA TRP A 493 3.15 -2.14 -29.89
C TRP A 493 4.31 -1.94 -28.89
N LYS A 494 5.36 -2.77 -28.94
CA LYS A 494 6.53 -2.65 -28.05
C LYS A 494 7.39 -1.41 -28.34
N THR A 495 7.38 -0.93 -29.58
CA THR A 495 8.27 0.15 -30.03
C THR A 495 7.53 1.43 -30.38
N SER A 496 6.23 1.47 -30.25
CA SER A 496 5.43 2.64 -30.54
C SER A 496 5.84 3.84 -29.68
N CYS A 497 5.99 5.00 -30.32
CA CYS A 497 6.30 6.28 -29.73
C CYS A 497 5.12 7.26 -29.83
N GLY A 498 3.90 6.80 -30.13
CA GLY A 498 2.70 7.63 -30.11
C GLY A 498 2.49 8.29 -28.75
N TYR A 499 1.86 9.47 -28.73
CA TYR A 499 1.57 10.16 -27.46
C TYR A 499 0.46 11.23 -27.64
N PRO A 500 -0.62 11.24 -26.82
CA PRO A 500 -0.95 10.21 -25.83
C PRO A 500 -1.14 8.81 -26.45
N LEU A 501 -0.85 7.78 -25.66
CA LEU A 501 -0.88 6.40 -26.11
C LEU A 501 -1.70 5.54 -25.14
N LEU A 502 -2.60 4.74 -25.68
CA LEU A 502 -3.35 3.73 -24.94
C LEU A 502 -2.91 2.36 -25.41
N THR A 503 -2.49 1.51 -24.47
CA THR A 503 -2.15 0.10 -24.69
C THR A 503 -3.00 -0.75 -23.76
N TRP A 504 -3.69 -1.77 -24.26
CA TRP A 504 -4.47 -2.67 -23.42
C TRP A 504 -4.44 -4.11 -23.93
N THR A 505 -4.74 -5.04 -23.05
CA THR A 505 -4.89 -6.45 -23.41
C THR A 505 -6.37 -6.82 -23.47
N ASP A 506 -6.72 -7.70 -24.38
CA ASP A 506 -8.02 -8.35 -24.52
C ASP A 506 -7.77 -9.83 -24.73
N GLY A 507 -7.83 -10.60 -23.65
CA GLY A 507 -7.29 -11.95 -23.61
C GLY A 507 -5.78 -11.99 -23.92
N ALA A 508 -5.38 -12.77 -24.92
CA ALA A 508 -3.98 -12.89 -25.32
C ALA A 508 -3.53 -11.77 -26.30
N GLU A 509 -4.46 -10.99 -26.84
CA GLU A 509 -4.16 -9.93 -27.79
C GLU A 509 -3.75 -8.64 -27.06
N VAL A 510 -2.72 -7.96 -27.58
CA VAL A 510 -2.33 -6.62 -27.15
C VAL A 510 -2.77 -5.61 -28.20
N LYS A 511 -3.67 -4.73 -27.83
CA LYS A 511 -4.19 -3.66 -28.65
C LYS A 511 -3.55 -2.33 -28.26
N GLN A 512 -3.41 -1.42 -29.22
CA GLN A 512 -2.81 -0.12 -28.98
C GLN A 512 -3.37 0.95 -29.91
N THR A 513 -3.59 2.15 -29.38
CA THR A 513 -4.00 3.30 -30.17
C THR A 513 -3.28 4.58 -29.73
N ALA A 514 -2.81 5.35 -30.69
CA ALA A 514 -2.31 6.71 -30.47
C ALA A 514 -3.48 7.68 -30.54
N ILE A 515 -3.63 8.56 -29.57
CA ILE A 515 -4.76 9.46 -29.43
C ILE A 515 -4.36 10.84 -29.96
N PRO A 516 -5.11 11.41 -30.92
CA PRO A 516 -4.85 12.76 -31.40
C PRO A 516 -5.01 13.78 -30.25
N PRO A 517 -4.08 14.75 -30.11
CA PRO A 517 -4.22 15.78 -29.09
C PRO A 517 -5.40 16.73 -29.39
N ASP A 518 -6.18 17.07 -28.38
CA ASP A 518 -7.33 17.99 -28.52
C ASP A 518 -6.97 19.46 -28.77
N ALA A 519 -5.69 19.82 -28.53
CA ALA A 519 -5.24 21.20 -28.67
C ALA A 519 -3.82 21.23 -29.27
N PRO A 520 -3.47 22.32 -29.99
CA PRO A 520 -2.11 22.51 -30.47
C PRO A 520 -1.10 22.51 -29.33
N GLY A 521 0.03 21.87 -29.58
CA GLY A 521 1.10 21.76 -28.60
C GLY A 521 1.75 23.10 -28.25
N LYS A 522 2.43 23.14 -27.12
CA LYS A 522 3.28 24.29 -26.73
C LYS A 522 4.75 23.99 -27.00
N THR A 523 5.47 25.01 -27.42
CA THR A 523 6.94 24.93 -27.56
C THR A 523 7.61 25.54 -26.34
N VAL A 524 8.50 24.77 -25.69
CA VAL A 524 9.31 25.23 -24.56
C VAL A 524 10.76 25.41 -25.04
N GLN A 525 11.32 26.61 -24.85
CA GLN A 525 12.74 26.86 -25.12
C GLN A 525 13.59 26.36 -23.96
N LEU A 526 14.66 25.66 -24.32
CA LEU A 526 15.64 25.13 -23.36
C LEU A 526 16.96 25.88 -23.47
N THR A 527 17.54 26.24 -22.33
CA THR A 527 18.86 26.83 -22.22
C THR A 527 19.63 26.15 -21.10
N THR A 528 20.94 26.03 -21.25
CA THR A 528 21.80 25.57 -20.15
C THR A 528 22.31 26.77 -19.39
N LEU A 529 22.47 26.66 -18.08
CA LEU A 529 22.83 27.73 -17.16
C LEU A 529 23.74 27.19 -16.07
N THR A 530 24.71 27.99 -15.65
CA THR A 530 25.50 27.70 -14.44
C THR A 530 24.91 28.36 -13.20
N GLU A 531 25.20 27.83 -12.01
CA GLU A 531 24.64 28.35 -10.73
C GLU A 531 24.92 29.87 -10.53
N PRO A 532 26.10 30.44 -10.82
CA PRO A 532 26.35 31.87 -10.68
C PRO A 532 25.52 32.78 -11.63
N GLU A 533 25.05 32.27 -12.75
CA GLU A 533 24.24 33.00 -13.72
C GLU A 533 22.75 33.06 -13.34
N LEU A 534 22.32 32.22 -12.41
CA LEU A 534 20.92 32.10 -11.99
C LEU A 534 20.28 33.42 -11.52
N PRO A 535 20.90 34.22 -10.61
CA PRO A 535 20.27 35.47 -10.16
C PRO A 535 20.08 36.48 -11.32
N ALA A 536 21.03 36.54 -12.27
CA ALA A 536 20.93 37.43 -13.41
C ALA A 536 19.82 37.05 -14.39
N LEU A 537 19.63 35.74 -14.62
CA LEU A 537 18.50 35.22 -15.41
C LEU A 537 17.15 35.57 -14.78
N LEU A 538 16.98 35.30 -13.49
CA LEU A 538 15.71 35.55 -12.78
C LEU A 538 15.40 37.06 -12.68
N ARG A 539 16.40 37.91 -12.42
CA ARG A 539 16.23 39.39 -12.43
C ARG A 539 15.68 39.86 -13.77
N ARG A 540 16.25 39.36 -14.87
CA ARG A 540 15.80 39.75 -16.22
C ARG A 540 14.41 39.23 -16.56
N LYS A 541 14.11 37.97 -16.18
CA LYS A 541 12.83 37.33 -16.50
C LYS A 541 11.68 37.90 -15.68
N LEU A 542 11.91 38.20 -14.40
CA LEU A 542 10.92 38.77 -13.49
C LEU A 542 10.92 40.29 -13.41
N ALA A 543 11.53 40.99 -14.37
CA ALA A 543 11.59 42.46 -14.39
C ALA A 543 10.22 43.14 -14.50
N GLU A 544 9.24 42.48 -15.09
CA GLU A 544 7.86 42.95 -15.27
C GLU A 544 6.86 42.15 -14.41
N GLY A 545 7.33 41.48 -13.37
CA GLY A 545 6.53 40.59 -12.50
C GLY A 545 6.47 39.13 -12.98
N GLY A 546 5.53 38.36 -12.46
CA GLY A 546 5.38 36.91 -12.69
C GLY A 546 6.07 36.06 -11.63
N CYS A 547 6.10 34.75 -11.82
CA CYS A 547 6.70 33.82 -10.88
C CYS A 547 7.70 32.86 -11.52
N ALA A 548 8.69 32.46 -10.73
CA ALA A 548 9.69 31.46 -11.11
C ALA A 548 9.66 30.24 -10.22
N GLY A 549 9.90 29.08 -10.82
CA GLY A 549 10.23 27.87 -10.09
C GLY A 549 11.70 27.50 -10.29
N VAL A 550 12.38 27.12 -9.21
CA VAL A 550 13.74 26.59 -9.22
C VAL A 550 13.71 25.22 -8.57
N ILE A 551 13.82 24.17 -9.37
CA ILE A 551 13.72 22.78 -8.88
C ILE A 551 15.11 22.15 -8.91
N VAL A 552 15.58 21.73 -7.74
CA VAL A 552 16.88 21.07 -7.57
C VAL A 552 16.75 19.66 -6.98
N ASN A 553 17.83 18.89 -7.01
CA ASN A 553 17.77 17.47 -6.73
C ASN A 553 17.96 17.12 -5.24
N THR A 554 18.48 18.06 -4.43
CA THR A 554 18.71 17.83 -3.00
C THR A 554 18.22 18.99 -2.15
N VAL A 555 17.79 18.69 -0.91
CA VAL A 555 17.31 19.70 0.06
C VAL A 555 18.42 20.69 0.40
N LYS A 556 19.64 20.21 0.64
CA LYS A 556 20.80 21.04 0.96
C LYS A 556 21.08 22.08 -0.15
N LYS A 557 20.95 21.66 -1.43
CA LYS A 557 21.12 22.56 -2.56
C LYS A 557 19.95 23.54 -2.66
N ALA A 558 18.74 23.11 -2.38
CA ALA A 558 17.57 24.01 -2.35
C ALA A 558 17.74 25.11 -1.30
N GLN A 559 18.19 24.76 -0.10
CA GLN A 559 18.48 25.73 0.97
C GLN A 559 19.57 26.73 0.57
N LYS A 560 20.68 26.22 -0.03
CA LYS A 560 21.79 27.06 -0.51
C LYS A 560 21.33 28.05 -1.60
N ILE A 561 20.57 27.57 -2.58
CA ILE A 561 20.07 28.42 -3.68
C ILE A 561 19.04 29.42 -3.15
N ALA A 562 18.16 29.04 -2.24
CA ALA A 562 17.21 29.97 -1.64
C ALA A 562 17.94 31.12 -0.93
N GLN A 563 18.99 30.81 -0.17
CA GLN A 563 19.83 31.84 0.48
C GLN A 563 20.50 32.74 -0.57
N LEU A 564 21.15 32.16 -1.58
CA LEU A 564 21.79 32.94 -2.66
C LEU A 564 20.81 33.92 -3.33
N LEU A 565 19.58 33.46 -3.59
CA LEU A 565 18.57 34.29 -4.24
C LEU A 565 18.03 35.39 -3.34
N ARG A 566 17.82 35.13 -2.03
CA ARG A 566 17.44 36.15 -1.05
C ARG A 566 18.48 37.26 -0.95
N GLU A 567 19.77 36.91 -0.95
CA GLU A 567 20.88 37.85 -0.93
C GLU A 567 21.02 38.65 -2.24
N SER A 568 20.85 37.96 -3.38
CA SER A 568 21.04 38.56 -4.70
C SER A 568 19.84 39.35 -5.24
N LEU A 569 18.62 38.99 -4.80
CA LEU A 569 17.36 39.56 -5.29
C LEU A 569 16.46 39.96 -4.07
N PRO A 570 16.88 40.95 -3.27
CA PRO A 570 16.15 41.29 -2.03
C PRO A 570 14.77 41.92 -2.29
N ASP A 571 14.48 42.31 -3.52
CA ASP A 571 13.18 42.82 -3.99
C ASP A 571 12.20 41.70 -4.38
N LYS A 572 12.64 40.44 -4.37
CA LYS A 572 11.82 39.28 -4.71
C LYS A 572 11.54 38.41 -3.47
N GLU A 573 10.35 37.84 -3.41
CA GLU A 573 10.00 36.89 -2.38
C GLU A 573 10.50 35.48 -2.74
N VAL A 574 11.36 34.89 -1.92
CA VAL A 574 11.92 33.56 -2.11
C VAL A 574 11.33 32.59 -1.11
N GLN A 575 10.48 31.69 -1.58
CA GLN A 575 9.89 30.63 -0.78
C GLN A 575 10.61 29.31 -1.02
N LEU A 576 10.87 28.57 0.05
CA LEU A 576 11.50 27.25 0.00
C LEU A 576 10.47 26.15 0.27
N PHE A 577 10.51 25.07 -0.55
CA PHE A 577 9.58 23.95 -0.44
C PHE A 577 10.26 22.59 -0.66
N HIS A 578 10.38 21.78 0.41
CA HIS A 578 11.01 20.45 0.37
C HIS A 578 10.45 19.51 1.46
N ALA A 579 10.92 18.25 1.48
CA ALA A 579 10.42 17.22 2.36
C ALA A 579 10.83 17.36 3.85
N GLN A 580 11.82 18.21 4.18
CA GLN A 580 12.34 18.39 5.54
C GLN A 580 11.68 19.58 6.26
N PHE A 581 10.40 19.80 6.03
CA PHE A 581 9.54 20.62 6.88
C PHE A 581 8.66 19.72 7.74
N LEU A 582 8.33 20.19 8.94
CA LEU A 582 7.27 19.58 9.75
C LEU A 582 5.99 19.44 8.92
N MET A 583 5.25 18.36 9.15
CA MET A 583 4.03 18.08 8.38
C MET A 583 3.05 19.26 8.37
N PRO A 584 2.72 19.94 9.51
CA PRO A 584 1.85 21.13 9.50
C PRO A 584 2.45 22.30 8.71
N ASP A 585 3.76 22.59 8.85
CA ASP A 585 4.42 23.67 8.13
C ASP A 585 4.45 23.39 6.61
N ARG A 586 4.65 22.13 6.23
CA ARG A 586 4.61 21.69 4.84
C ARG A 586 3.21 21.85 4.25
N ALA A 587 2.17 21.42 4.97
CA ALA A 587 0.79 21.55 4.51
C ALA A 587 0.38 23.02 4.36
N ALA A 588 0.77 23.88 5.32
CA ALA A 588 0.52 25.32 5.23
C ALA A 588 1.19 25.96 4.01
N ARG A 589 2.45 25.58 3.71
CA ARG A 589 3.18 26.05 2.52
C ARG A 589 2.55 25.55 1.22
N GLU A 590 2.14 24.28 1.18
CA GLU A 590 1.46 23.70 0.03
C GLU A 590 0.18 24.47 -0.29
N ASN A 591 -0.66 24.73 0.72
CA ASN A 591 -1.88 25.50 0.58
C ASN A 591 -1.57 26.93 0.12
N GLN A 592 -0.54 27.57 0.66
CA GLN A 592 -0.10 28.90 0.23
C GLN A 592 0.37 28.92 -1.21
N LEU A 593 1.14 27.92 -1.65
CA LEU A 593 1.60 27.81 -3.04
C LEU A 593 0.40 27.59 -3.97
N MET A 594 -0.53 26.70 -3.61
CA MET A 594 -1.74 26.47 -4.41
C MET A 594 -2.60 27.73 -4.53
N ALA A 595 -2.74 28.53 -3.47
CA ALA A 595 -3.47 29.79 -3.51
C ALA A 595 -2.78 30.85 -4.39
N ARG A 596 -1.43 30.86 -4.44
CA ARG A 596 -0.63 31.86 -5.16
C ARG A 596 -0.38 31.52 -6.62
N ILE A 597 -0.06 30.25 -6.92
CA ILE A 597 0.35 29.83 -8.27
C ILE A 597 -0.44 28.61 -8.80
N GLY A 598 -1.51 28.22 -8.14
CA GLY A 598 -2.43 27.18 -8.62
C GLY A 598 -3.35 27.67 -9.73
N LYS A 599 -4.25 26.80 -10.20
CA LYS A 599 -5.18 27.03 -11.31
C LYS A 599 -6.02 28.30 -11.16
N GLY A 600 -6.54 28.57 -9.98
CA GLY A 600 -7.43 29.71 -9.66
C GLY A 600 -6.71 30.96 -9.19
N SER A 601 -5.37 31.02 -9.25
CA SER A 601 -4.60 32.16 -8.70
C SER A 601 -4.74 33.43 -9.56
N GLU A 602 -4.87 34.57 -8.87
CA GLU A 602 -4.90 35.91 -9.47
C GLU A 602 -3.50 36.35 -9.92
N PRO A 603 -3.37 37.13 -11.02
CA PRO A 603 -2.09 37.55 -11.55
C PRO A 603 -1.21 38.30 -10.53
N GLU A 604 -1.82 39.18 -9.72
CA GLU A 604 -1.15 40.02 -8.73
C GLU A 604 -0.45 39.20 -7.63
N ARG A 605 -1.06 38.07 -7.23
CA ARG A 605 -0.51 37.20 -6.17
C ARG A 605 0.73 36.43 -6.61
N ARG A 606 0.96 36.34 -7.93
CA ARG A 606 2.07 35.60 -8.53
C ARG A 606 3.34 36.46 -8.68
N ASN A 607 3.17 37.77 -8.69
CA ASN A 607 4.27 38.68 -8.97
C ASN A 607 5.40 38.57 -7.93
N ASP A 608 6.62 38.65 -8.46
CA ASP A 608 7.88 38.69 -7.70
C ASP A 608 8.12 37.47 -6.79
N LEU A 609 7.44 36.33 -7.11
CA LEU A 609 7.59 35.09 -6.36
C LEU A 609 8.62 34.16 -7.03
N ILE A 610 9.58 33.71 -6.26
CA ILE A 610 10.50 32.63 -6.61
C ILE A 610 10.28 31.47 -5.67
N VAL A 611 9.88 30.31 -6.19
CA VAL A 611 9.73 29.09 -5.41
C VAL A 611 10.93 28.19 -5.67
N VAL A 612 11.73 27.96 -4.64
CA VAL A 612 12.85 27.00 -4.69
C VAL A 612 12.42 25.72 -4.04
N GLY A 613 12.60 24.58 -4.70
CA GLY A 613 12.18 23.32 -4.11
C GLY A 613 12.88 22.10 -4.71
N THR A 614 12.45 20.95 -4.26
CA THR A 614 12.98 19.65 -4.70
C THR A 614 11.88 18.85 -5.43
N GLN A 615 12.04 17.53 -5.51
CA GLN A 615 11.09 16.60 -6.16
C GLN A 615 9.64 16.76 -5.67
N VAL A 616 9.41 17.34 -4.51
CA VAL A 616 8.05 17.64 -4.01
C VAL A 616 7.26 18.59 -4.91
N MET A 617 7.93 19.35 -5.77
CA MET A 617 7.30 20.21 -6.77
C MET A 617 6.97 19.49 -8.09
N GLU A 618 7.52 18.31 -8.31
CA GLU A 618 7.30 17.52 -9.54
C GLU A 618 5.95 16.80 -9.53
N GLN A 619 5.51 16.36 -8.36
CA GLN A 619 4.32 15.53 -8.18
C GLN A 619 3.30 16.25 -7.30
N SER A 620 2.06 15.86 -7.40
CA SER A 620 0.94 16.23 -6.50
C SER A 620 0.42 17.66 -6.57
N LEU A 621 1.20 18.66 -7.01
CA LEU A 621 0.78 20.06 -6.99
C LEU A 621 0.27 20.52 -8.36
N ASP A 622 -0.91 21.13 -8.41
CA ASP A 622 -1.43 21.78 -9.62
C ASP A 622 -0.96 23.24 -9.71
N ILE A 623 0.37 23.41 -9.73
CA ILE A 623 1.03 24.71 -9.83
C ILE A 623 1.35 25.08 -11.27
N ASP A 624 1.39 26.38 -11.55
CA ASP A 624 1.68 26.97 -12.86
C ASP A 624 2.79 28.01 -12.75
N LEU A 625 3.94 27.72 -13.31
CA LEU A 625 5.12 28.55 -13.31
C LEU A 625 5.23 29.35 -14.61
N ASP A 626 5.73 30.59 -14.54
CA ASP A 626 5.93 31.44 -15.71
C ASP A 626 7.33 31.28 -16.31
N VAL A 627 8.33 30.96 -15.50
CA VAL A 627 9.66 30.51 -15.90
C VAL A 627 10.11 29.36 -14.99
N LEU A 628 10.80 28.41 -15.57
CA LEU A 628 11.35 27.26 -14.84
C LEU A 628 12.86 27.26 -14.93
N VAL A 629 13.51 27.08 -13.80
CA VAL A 629 14.92 26.68 -13.72
C VAL A 629 14.93 25.29 -13.06
N THR A 630 15.65 24.36 -13.63
CA THR A 630 15.74 23.00 -13.08
C THR A 630 17.18 22.53 -13.10
N GLU A 631 17.60 21.87 -12.04
CA GLU A 631 18.84 21.13 -12.07
C GLU A 631 18.74 19.95 -13.04
N LEU A 632 19.87 19.57 -13.68
CA LEU A 632 19.92 18.42 -14.58
C LEU A 632 19.42 17.16 -13.85
N CYS A 633 18.47 16.47 -14.47
CA CYS A 633 17.84 15.26 -13.94
C CYS A 633 17.49 14.33 -15.10
N PRO A 634 17.10 13.07 -14.88
CA PRO A 634 16.61 12.19 -15.91
C PRO A 634 15.51 12.81 -16.78
N MET A 635 15.46 12.45 -18.06
CA MET A 635 14.60 13.08 -19.06
C MET A 635 13.11 13.02 -18.71
N ASP A 636 12.65 11.92 -18.17
CA ASP A 636 11.27 11.74 -17.73
C ASP A 636 10.89 12.73 -16.63
N LEU A 637 11.75 12.94 -15.64
CA LEU A 637 11.57 13.93 -14.57
C LEU A 637 11.69 15.36 -15.11
N LEU A 638 12.63 15.62 -16.03
CA LEU A 638 12.74 16.91 -16.70
C LEU A 638 11.42 17.30 -17.40
N LEU A 639 10.83 16.38 -18.13
CA LEU A 639 9.54 16.58 -18.81
C LEU A 639 8.40 16.81 -17.82
N GLN A 640 8.39 16.14 -16.67
CA GLN A 640 7.41 16.39 -15.60
C GLN A 640 7.56 17.78 -14.98
N ARG A 641 8.81 18.21 -14.71
CA ARG A 641 9.12 19.59 -14.25
C ARG A 641 8.65 20.62 -15.27
N ILE A 642 8.96 20.41 -16.56
CA ILE A 642 8.48 21.24 -17.65
C ILE A 642 6.94 21.24 -17.75
N GLY A 643 6.29 20.17 -17.36
CA GLY A 643 4.84 20.08 -17.22
C GLY A 643 4.22 21.08 -16.25
N ARG A 644 5.01 21.69 -15.36
CA ARG A 644 4.60 22.77 -14.44
C ARG A 644 4.75 24.16 -15.05
N LEU A 645 5.46 24.28 -16.16
CA LEU A 645 5.70 25.53 -16.87
C LEU A 645 4.55 25.82 -17.84
N HIS A 646 3.90 26.98 -17.73
CA HIS A 646 2.75 27.38 -18.55
C HIS A 646 1.65 26.28 -18.58
N ARG A 647 1.32 25.78 -17.41
CA ARG A 647 0.37 24.67 -17.26
C ARG A 647 -1.06 25.09 -17.54
N HIS A 648 -1.42 26.33 -17.13
CA HIS A 648 -2.74 26.89 -17.35
C HIS A 648 -2.69 28.05 -18.34
N ARG A 649 -3.75 28.21 -19.12
CA ARG A 649 -3.88 29.34 -20.04
C ARG A 649 -4.14 30.61 -19.25
N ARG A 650 -3.23 31.57 -19.31
CA ARG A 650 -3.34 32.87 -18.66
C ARG A 650 -2.47 33.93 -19.36
N SER A 651 -2.76 35.22 -19.13
CA SER A 651 -1.90 36.34 -19.53
C SER A 651 -0.62 36.32 -18.70
N ARG A 652 0.52 36.59 -19.36
CA ARG A 652 1.83 36.67 -18.73
C ARG A 652 2.56 37.92 -19.17
N PRO A 653 3.47 38.51 -18.31
CA PRO A 653 4.34 39.61 -18.70
C PRO A 653 5.15 39.31 -19.98
N ALA A 654 5.52 40.34 -20.72
CA ALA A 654 6.20 40.22 -22.02
C ALA A 654 7.45 39.30 -21.97
N PRO A 655 8.37 39.39 -20.99
CA PRO A 655 9.52 38.49 -20.87
C PRO A 655 9.18 37.01 -20.62
N LEU A 656 7.93 36.73 -20.22
CA LEU A 656 7.47 35.41 -19.78
C LEU A 656 6.39 34.80 -20.73
N GLN A 657 6.06 35.49 -21.84
CA GLN A 657 5.09 34.96 -22.81
C GLN A 657 5.56 33.68 -23.51
N GLN A 658 6.86 33.56 -23.74
CA GLN A 658 7.46 32.34 -24.28
C GLN A 658 7.88 31.43 -23.14
N ALA A 659 7.37 30.18 -23.15
CA ALA A 659 7.75 29.18 -22.17
C ALA A 659 9.28 28.91 -22.25
N CYS A 660 9.97 29.11 -21.15
CA CYS A 660 11.43 28.97 -21.06
C CYS A 660 11.79 28.12 -19.84
N CYS A 661 12.60 27.10 -20.08
CA CYS A 661 13.19 26.26 -19.04
C CYS A 661 14.72 26.37 -19.13
N ALA A 662 15.36 26.78 -18.05
CA ALA A 662 16.81 26.78 -17.94
C ALA A 662 17.27 25.57 -17.13
N VAL A 663 18.22 24.81 -17.67
CA VAL A 663 18.78 23.63 -17.02
C VAL A 663 20.09 24.00 -16.36
N LEU A 664 20.16 23.92 -15.03
CA LEU A 664 21.39 24.07 -14.27
C LEU A 664 22.27 22.84 -14.47
N ASP A 665 23.46 23.08 -15.05
CA ASP A 665 24.42 22.02 -15.32
C ASP A 665 25.84 22.50 -14.97
N THR A 666 26.68 21.58 -14.54
CA THR A 666 28.07 21.84 -14.14
C THR A 666 29.06 21.89 -15.30
N GLY A 667 28.62 21.52 -16.53
CA GLY A 667 29.44 21.44 -17.74
C GLY A 667 29.80 20.02 -18.17
N GLU A 668 30.66 19.87 -19.18
CA GLU A 668 30.86 18.61 -19.89
C GLU A 668 31.52 17.51 -19.06
N ASP A 669 32.39 17.84 -18.11
CA ASP A 669 33.30 16.88 -17.47
C ASP A 669 32.85 16.37 -16.09
N ALA A 670 31.77 16.93 -15.52
CA ALA A 670 31.29 16.53 -14.19
C ALA A 670 29.79 16.72 -14.03
N PHE A 671 29.22 16.01 -13.07
CA PHE A 671 27.86 16.22 -12.59
C PHE A 671 27.91 16.77 -11.15
N ASP A 672 26.81 17.35 -10.69
CA ASP A 672 26.66 17.66 -9.28
C ASP A 672 26.62 16.37 -8.44
N ALA A 673 27.44 16.32 -7.39
CA ALA A 673 27.59 15.13 -6.57
C ALA A 673 26.25 14.67 -5.91
N GLY A 674 25.38 15.62 -5.58
CA GLY A 674 24.05 15.32 -5.07
C GLY A 674 23.16 14.69 -6.14
N SER A 675 23.22 15.19 -7.36
CA SER A 675 22.49 14.67 -8.51
C SER A 675 22.98 13.27 -8.91
N GLU A 676 24.29 13.04 -8.88
CA GLU A 676 24.87 11.71 -9.11
C GLU A 676 24.41 10.69 -8.07
N ALA A 677 24.41 11.09 -6.80
CA ALA A 677 23.97 10.20 -5.71
C ALA A 677 22.49 9.81 -5.81
N VAL A 678 21.65 10.69 -6.37
CA VAL A 678 20.20 10.44 -6.53
C VAL A 678 19.89 9.63 -7.80
N TYR A 679 20.51 9.96 -8.94
CA TYR A 679 20.07 9.43 -10.24
C TYR A 679 21.12 8.55 -10.95
N GLY A 680 22.36 8.57 -10.51
CA GLY A 680 23.48 7.92 -11.18
C GLY A 680 23.98 8.68 -12.43
N GLN A 681 25.24 8.48 -12.77
CA GLN A 681 25.90 9.21 -13.86
C GLN A 681 25.31 8.88 -15.24
N TRP A 682 24.92 7.60 -15.48
CA TRP A 682 24.44 7.17 -16.79
C TRP A 682 23.18 7.90 -17.27
N LEU A 683 22.16 8.02 -16.42
CA LEU A 683 20.92 8.70 -16.81
C LEU A 683 21.11 10.21 -16.98
N LEU A 684 21.95 10.84 -16.15
CA LEU A 684 22.30 12.25 -16.28
C LEU A 684 23.07 12.49 -17.58
N TRP A 685 24.05 11.64 -17.91
CA TRP A 685 24.81 11.72 -19.14
C TRP A 685 23.93 11.55 -20.38
N ARG A 686 23.01 10.58 -20.38
CA ARG A 686 22.04 10.35 -21.46
C ARG A 686 21.15 11.58 -21.65
N THR A 687 20.61 12.14 -20.56
CA THR A 687 19.76 13.32 -20.61
C THR A 687 20.53 14.53 -21.19
N ARG A 688 21.75 14.78 -20.71
CA ARG A 688 22.60 15.86 -21.22
C ARG A 688 22.88 15.69 -22.72
N LYS A 689 23.20 14.47 -23.16
CA LYS A 689 23.49 14.16 -24.56
C LYS A 689 22.31 14.43 -25.49
N PHE A 690 21.10 14.14 -25.06
CA PHE A 690 19.89 14.27 -25.86
C PHE A 690 19.03 15.48 -25.51
N LEU A 691 19.57 16.43 -24.73
CA LEU A 691 18.88 17.66 -24.38
C LEU A 691 18.73 18.57 -25.62
N PRO A 692 17.49 18.78 -26.14
CA PRO A 692 17.30 19.63 -27.32
C PRO A 692 17.29 21.11 -26.93
N ARG A 693 17.37 22.00 -27.92
CA ARG A 693 17.23 23.45 -27.71
C ARG A 693 15.78 23.91 -27.48
N SER A 694 14.82 23.10 -27.89
CA SER A 694 13.39 23.35 -27.68
C SER A 694 12.65 22.02 -27.68
N ILE A 695 11.53 21.95 -26.96
CA ILE A 695 10.66 20.77 -26.88
C ILE A 695 9.25 21.20 -27.27
N ARG A 696 8.62 20.44 -28.18
CA ARG A 696 7.20 20.55 -28.50
C ARG A 696 6.42 19.55 -27.67
N LEU A 697 5.53 20.04 -26.85
CA LEU A 697 4.68 19.24 -25.98
C LEU A 697 3.24 19.24 -26.50
N PRO A 698 2.56 18.09 -26.56
CA PRO A 698 3.01 16.79 -25.99
C PRO A 698 3.83 15.91 -26.95
N GLU A 699 4.00 16.25 -28.20
CA GLU A 699 4.45 15.39 -29.30
C GLU A 699 5.85 14.79 -29.07
N GLU A 700 6.75 15.52 -28.41
CA GLU A 700 8.15 15.09 -28.21
C GLU A 700 8.38 14.43 -26.85
N ILE A 701 7.33 14.22 -26.00
CA ILE A 701 7.47 13.54 -24.70
C ILE A 701 7.96 12.10 -24.91
N SER A 702 7.18 11.28 -25.60
CA SER A 702 7.54 9.88 -25.82
C SER A 702 8.84 9.72 -26.61
N PRO A 703 9.07 10.41 -27.74
CA PRO A 703 10.33 10.31 -28.44
C PRO A 703 11.57 10.58 -27.59
N LEU A 704 11.55 11.62 -26.75
CA LEU A 704 12.68 11.96 -25.86
C LEU A 704 12.90 10.92 -24.77
N VAL A 705 11.83 10.42 -24.18
CA VAL A 705 11.90 9.33 -23.19
C VAL A 705 12.49 8.08 -23.85
N GLN A 706 11.98 7.66 -25.01
CA GLN A 706 12.49 6.47 -25.71
C GLN A 706 13.96 6.66 -26.12
N GLN A 707 14.36 7.87 -26.52
CA GLN A 707 15.74 8.15 -26.88
C GLN A 707 16.70 8.02 -25.70
N VAL A 708 16.30 8.49 -24.52
CA VAL A 708 17.14 8.41 -23.31
C VAL A 708 17.13 7.00 -22.71
N TYR A 709 16.00 6.29 -22.70
CA TYR A 709 15.87 4.98 -22.06
C TYR A 709 16.03 3.77 -23.00
N GLY A 710 16.16 4.01 -24.31
CA GLY A 710 16.25 2.95 -25.35
C GLY A 710 17.69 2.60 -25.76
N TRP A 711 18.66 2.61 -24.84
CA TRP A 711 20.09 2.42 -25.16
C TRP A 711 20.51 1.02 -25.59
N GLU A 712 19.68 0.02 -25.47
CA GLU A 712 20.02 -1.40 -25.76
C GLU A 712 20.38 -1.63 -27.23
N ARG A 713 19.87 -0.77 -28.12
CA ARG A 713 20.10 -0.82 -29.56
C ARG A 713 21.20 0.13 -30.05
N GLU A 714 21.83 0.88 -29.14
CA GLU A 714 22.83 1.87 -29.46
C GLU A 714 24.23 1.40 -29.05
N ALA A 715 25.23 1.71 -29.87
CA ALA A 715 26.61 1.60 -29.45
C ALA A 715 26.89 2.58 -28.30
N PRO A 716 27.61 2.18 -27.24
CA PRO A 716 27.95 3.08 -26.15
C PRO A 716 28.78 4.26 -26.65
N GLY A 717 28.59 5.44 -26.04
CA GLY A 717 29.25 6.69 -26.43
C GLY A 717 30.72 6.76 -26.06
N GLY A 718 31.55 5.82 -26.54
CA GLY A 718 32.96 5.75 -26.21
C GLY A 718 33.21 5.02 -24.89
N ALA A 719 34.49 4.94 -24.44
CA ALA A 719 34.91 4.21 -23.26
C ALA A 719 34.23 4.71 -21.97
N GLN A 720 34.05 6.02 -21.83
CA GLN A 720 33.41 6.63 -20.67
C GLN A 720 31.90 6.28 -20.58
N GLY A 721 31.20 6.33 -21.71
CA GLY A 721 29.79 5.94 -21.76
C GLY A 721 29.57 4.47 -21.46
N GLU A 722 30.48 3.60 -21.88
CA GLU A 722 30.46 2.16 -21.58
C GLU A 722 30.66 1.91 -20.07
N GLU A 723 31.61 2.60 -19.43
CA GLU A 723 31.83 2.48 -17.99
C GLU A 723 30.62 2.91 -17.19
N MET A 724 30.04 4.08 -17.48
CA MET A 724 28.83 4.57 -16.80
C MET A 724 27.65 3.62 -16.96
N ARG A 725 27.48 3.07 -18.18
CA ARG A 725 26.44 2.09 -18.47
C ARG A 725 26.63 0.80 -17.68
N CYS A 726 27.83 0.27 -17.66
CA CYS A 726 28.17 -0.97 -16.92
C CYS A 726 27.89 -0.80 -15.42
N VAL A 727 28.31 0.31 -14.81
CA VAL A 727 28.05 0.62 -13.40
C VAL A 727 26.54 0.72 -13.13
N TYR A 728 25.79 1.36 -14.02
CA TYR A 728 24.34 1.48 -13.92
C TYR A 728 23.67 0.10 -13.96
N GLU A 729 23.95 -0.72 -14.97
CA GLU A 729 23.36 -2.05 -15.16
C GLU A 729 23.69 -2.96 -13.96
N GLN A 730 24.94 -2.99 -13.49
CA GLN A 730 25.31 -3.75 -12.29
C GLN A 730 24.55 -3.28 -11.04
N THR A 731 24.28 -1.99 -10.93
CA THR A 731 23.52 -1.45 -9.80
C THR A 731 22.07 -1.91 -9.87
N GLN A 732 21.47 -1.91 -11.08
CA GLN A 732 20.11 -2.40 -11.28
C GLN A 732 20.00 -3.91 -10.98
N GLU A 733 20.98 -4.72 -11.42
CA GLU A 733 21.03 -6.16 -11.13
C GLU A 733 21.14 -6.44 -9.63
N LYS A 734 21.97 -5.69 -8.90
CA LYS A 734 22.07 -5.82 -7.44
C LYS A 734 20.75 -5.46 -6.74
N LYS A 735 20.06 -4.44 -7.20
CA LYS A 735 18.73 -4.07 -6.69
C LYS A 735 17.71 -5.19 -6.93
N LYS A 736 17.71 -5.73 -8.13
CA LYS A 736 16.84 -6.84 -8.52
C LYS A 736 17.08 -8.08 -7.66
N ALA A 737 18.33 -8.51 -7.52
CA ALA A 737 18.71 -9.67 -6.71
C ALA A 737 18.33 -9.50 -5.23
N ARG A 738 18.39 -8.27 -4.68
CA ARG A 738 17.92 -8.00 -3.32
C ARG A 738 16.39 -8.08 -3.19
N ALA A 739 15.65 -7.63 -4.19
CA ALA A 739 14.19 -7.71 -4.19
C ALA A 739 13.70 -9.17 -4.29
N GLU A 740 14.35 -9.99 -5.13
CA GLU A 740 13.98 -11.38 -5.38
C GLU A 740 13.96 -12.25 -4.12
N VAL A 741 14.78 -11.92 -3.11
CA VAL A 741 14.84 -12.65 -1.83
C VAL A 741 13.50 -12.64 -1.07
N TYR A 742 12.67 -11.64 -1.31
CA TYR A 742 11.44 -11.42 -0.52
C TYR A 742 10.16 -11.67 -1.31
N LEU A 743 10.27 -12.03 -2.59
CA LEU A 743 9.12 -12.25 -3.45
C LEU A 743 8.35 -13.52 -3.02
N VAL A 744 7.01 -13.43 -3.05
CA VAL A 744 6.18 -14.64 -3.12
C VAL A 744 6.49 -15.42 -4.40
N PRO A 745 6.24 -16.74 -4.47
CA PRO A 745 6.40 -17.53 -5.69
C PRO A 745 5.60 -16.93 -6.86
N GLN A 746 5.98 -17.29 -8.09
CA GLN A 746 5.17 -16.99 -9.26
C GLN A 746 3.89 -17.82 -9.22
N PRO A 747 2.77 -17.29 -9.76
CA PRO A 747 1.61 -18.13 -9.99
C PRO A 747 1.97 -19.17 -11.04
N GLU A 748 2.14 -20.42 -10.64
CA GLU A 748 2.60 -21.48 -11.54
C GLU A 748 1.45 -22.23 -12.19
N THR A 749 1.66 -22.54 -13.46
CA THR A 749 0.77 -23.36 -14.28
C THR A 749 1.08 -24.85 -14.21
N HIS A 750 2.23 -25.25 -13.66
CA HIS A 750 2.69 -26.63 -13.64
C HIS A 750 3.04 -27.08 -12.24
N ARG A 751 2.20 -27.92 -11.69
CA ARG A 751 2.49 -28.70 -10.50
C ARG A 751 3.52 -29.77 -10.82
N LEU A 752 4.67 -29.73 -10.16
CA LEU A 752 5.38 -30.97 -9.91
C LEU A 752 4.54 -31.76 -8.90
N ALA A 753 4.08 -32.93 -9.26
CA ALA A 753 3.07 -33.75 -8.57
C ALA A 753 3.38 -34.15 -7.10
N GLN A 754 4.36 -33.53 -6.45
CA GLN A 754 4.80 -33.81 -5.09
C GLN A 754 4.90 -32.57 -4.18
N LEU A 755 4.61 -31.36 -4.67
CA LEU A 755 4.74 -30.09 -3.92
C LEU A 755 3.46 -29.24 -4.04
N ASN A 756 2.31 -29.83 -3.72
CA ASN A 756 0.98 -29.23 -3.88
C ASN A 756 0.52 -28.46 -2.65
N THR A 757 1.37 -27.69 -2.03
CA THR A 757 1.01 -26.99 -0.81
C THR A 757 1.52 -25.56 -0.83
N LEU A 758 0.91 -24.71 0.00
CA LEU A 758 1.38 -23.35 0.26
C LEU A 758 2.78 -23.29 0.90
N ASP A 759 3.47 -24.43 1.09
CA ASP A 759 4.78 -24.54 1.71
C ASP A 759 5.82 -23.62 1.03
N ASP A 760 5.82 -23.59 -0.31
CA ASP A 760 6.75 -22.75 -1.09
C ASP A 760 6.56 -21.25 -0.87
N TRP A 761 5.40 -20.83 -0.35
CA TRP A 761 5.11 -19.42 -0.11
C TRP A 761 5.98 -18.78 0.97
N MET A 762 6.59 -19.60 1.85
CA MET A 762 7.28 -19.10 3.04
C MET A 762 8.65 -19.76 3.27
N GLN A 763 9.18 -20.53 2.32
CA GLN A 763 10.50 -21.18 2.44
C GLN A 763 11.68 -20.22 2.56
N ASN A 764 11.53 -18.98 2.09
CA ASN A 764 12.51 -17.95 2.39
C ASN A 764 12.38 -17.54 3.86
N GLU A 765 13.46 -17.65 4.64
CA GLU A 765 13.58 -17.39 6.08
C GLU A 765 13.02 -16.04 6.58
N GLY A 766 12.28 -15.36 5.75
CA GLY A 766 11.84 -14.00 5.91
C GLY A 766 10.35 -13.76 6.01
N ALA A 767 9.50 -14.70 6.48
CA ALA A 767 8.13 -14.34 6.86
C ALA A 767 8.15 -13.21 7.87
N ARG A 768 8.19 -11.99 7.33
CA ARG A 768 8.40 -10.78 8.12
C ARG A 768 7.11 -10.39 8.82
N SER A 769 7.24 -9.81 10.00
CA SER A 769 6.16 -9.04 10.59
C SER A 769 5.77 -7.89 9.65
N ASP A 770 4.50 -7.45 9.68
CA ASP A 770 4.01 -6.31 8.88
C ASP A 770 4.95 -5.08 8.89
N PRO A 771 5.53 -4.64 10.03
CA PRO A 771 6.49 -3.53 10.03
C PRO A 771 7.76 -3.82 9.24
N ALA A 772 8.31 -5.02 9.36
CA ALA A 772 9.52 -5.40 8.63
C ALA A 772 9.26 -5.56 7.12
N ALA A 773 8.10 -6.07 6.72
CA ALA A 773 7.68 -6.16 5.33
C ALA A 773 7.51 -4.75 4.71
N ARG A 774 6.88 -3.82 5.42
CA ARG A 774 6.74 -2.43 4.97
C ARG A 774 8.08 -1.73 4.79
N ALA A 775 9.04 -1.99 5.68
CA ALA A 775 10.40 -1.48 5.54
C ALA A 775 11.13 -2.08 4.33
N ALA A 776 10.75 -3.28 3.89
CA ALA A 776 11.35 -3.97 2.76
C ALA A 776 10.74 -3.63 1.40
N VAL A 777 9.63 -2.89 1.32
CA VAL A 777 8.97 -2.52 0.04
C VAL A 777 9.80 -1.56 -0.79
N ARG A 778 10.60 -0.72 -0.16
CA ARG A 778 11.42 0.31 -0.83
C ARG A 778 12.90 0.05 -0.62
N ASP A 779 13.69 0.15 -1.70
CA ASP A 779 15.13 0.07 -1.64
C ASP A 779 15.71 1.38 -1.11
N GLY A 780 16.33 1.34 0.03
CA GLY A 780 16.99 2.51 0.61
C GLY A 780 17.34 2.32 2.08
N ASP A 781 18.20 3.20 2.58
CA ASP A 781 18.43 3.29 4.00
C ASP A 781 17.11 3.59 4.73
N PRO A 782 16.88 3.03 5.91
CA PRO A 782 15.68 3.32 6.67
C PRO A 782 15.44 4.83 6.83
N SER A 783 14.26 5.27 6.54
CA SER A 783 13.85 6.65 6.76
C SER A 783 13.40 6.79 8.21
N VAL A 784 14.12 7.56 9.00
CA VAL A 784 13.73 7.85 10.37
C VAL A 784 12.77 9.02 10.38
N GLU A 785 11.57 8.80 10.86
CA GLU A 785 10.57 9.84 11.13
C GLU A 785 10.51 10.10 12.63
N VAL A 786 10.39 11.36 13.01
CA VAL A 786 10.31 11.79 14.42
C VAL A 786 9.17 12.77 14.59
N LEU A 787 8.61 12.80 15.79
CA LEU A 787 7.73 13.89 16.24
C LEU A 787 8.60 14.98 16.84
N VAL A 788 8.41 16.23 16.44
CA VAL A 788 9.26 17.34 16.92
C VAL A 788 8.52 18.18 17.95
N MET A 789 9.12 18.31 19.13
CA MET A 789 8.62 19.16 20.21
C MET A 789 9.76 20.04 20.74
N GLN A 790 9.43 21.09 21.46
CA GLN A 790 10.40 21.96 22.14
C GLN A 790 10.52 21.59 23.61
N CYS A 791 11.75 21.46 24.11
CA CYS A 791 12.04 21.35 25.55
C CYS A 791 12.69 22.64 26.02
N ARG A 792 12.06 23.35 26.95
CA ARG A 792 12.63 24.58 27.51
C ARG A 792 13.64 24.29 28.61
N ALA A 793 14.39 25.31 28.99
CA ALA A 793 15.44 25.21 30.01
C ALA A 793 14.91 24.74 31.40
N ASP A 794 13.63 24.98 31.71
CA ASP A 794 12.97 24.48 32.92
C ASP A 794 12.52 23.01 32.80
N GLY A 795 12.76 22.35 31.65
CA GLY A 795 12.37 20.96 31.36
C GLY A 795 10.92 20.81 30.88
N SER A 796 10.15 21.88 30.75
CA SER A 796 8.78 21.81 30.22
C SER A 796 8.76 21.56 28.73
N ILE A 797 7.79 20.74 28.30
CA ILE A 797 7.62 20.35 26.90
C ILE A 797 6.54 21.22 26.25
N HIS A 798 6.83 21.73 25.06
CA HIS A 798 5.96 22.64 24.33
C HIS A 798 5.86 22.26 22.86
N PHE A 799 4.77 22.65 22.20
CA PHE A 799 4.77 22.78 20.74
C PHE A 799 5.76 23.86 20.32
N LEU A 800 6.20 23.82 19.05
CA LEU A 800 7.03 24.90 18.51
C LEU A 800 6.28 26.25 18.59
N PRO A 801 6.97 27.40 18.69
CA PRO A 801 6.33 28.70 19.01
C PRO A 801 5.17 29.09 18.10
N TRP A 802 5.18 28.66 16.85
CA TRP A 802 4.13 28.94 15.85
C TRP A 802 3.13 27.80 15.67
N GLN A 803 3.34 26.66 16.35
CA GLN A 803 2.41 25.52 16.35
C GLN A 803 1.60 25.55 17.65
N GLU A 804 0.27 25.44 17.56
CA GLU A 804 -0.65 25.45 18.71
C GLU A 804 -0.37 26.57 19.72
N GLY A 805 0.13 27.73 19.23
CA GLY A 805 0.51 28.86 20.08
C GLY A 805 1.69 28.62 21.04
N GLY A 806 2.53 27.61 20.77
CA GLY A 806 3.63 27.22 21.64
C GLY A 806 3.17 26.69 23.00
N SER A 807 1.96 26.10 23.06
CA SER A 807 1.36 25.63 24.31
C SER A 807 2.16 24.51 24.96
N ALA A 808 2.15 24.48 26.31
CA ALA A 808 2.80 23.42 27.08
C ALA A 808 2.00 22.13 27.07
N VAL A 809 2.71 21.00 27.13
CA VAL A 809 2.13 19.65 27.25
C VAL A 809 2.74 18.96 28.46
N ALA A 810 1.91 18.33 29.29
CA ALA A 810 2.39 17.57 30.44
C ALA A 810 3.24 16.39 30.00
N ALA A 811 4.44 16.26 30.53
CA ALA A 811 5.37 15.17 30.19
C ALA A 811 5.13 13.90 31.03
N ASP A 812 4.54 14.05 32.22
CA ASP A 812 4.38 13.04 33.26
C ASP A 812 3.05 12.26 33.18
N SER A 813 2.18 12.62 32.24
CA SER A 813 0.87 11.99 32.02
C SER A 813 0.59 11.77 30.52
N PRO A 814 -0.22 10.74 30.15
CA PRO A 814 -0.64 10.56 28.78
C PRO A 814 -1.41 11.78 28.28
N PRO A 815 -1.06 12.35 27.12
CA PRO A 815 -1.81 13.48 26.57
C PRO A 815 -3.26 13.08 26.27
N PRO A 816 -4.22 13.99 26.46
CA PRO A 816 -5.59 13.78 25.98
C PRO A 816 -5.62 13.44 24.49
N PRO A 817 -6.61 12.69 23.99
CA PRO A 817 -6.65 12.21 22.61
C PRO A 817 -6.47 13.32 21.55
N GLU A 818 -7.08 14.48 21.76
CA GLU A 818 -6.94 15.64 20.86
C GLU A 818 -5.50 16.18 20.85
N THR A 819 -4.90 16.32 22.03
CA THR A 819 -3.50 16.76 22.18
C THR A 819 -2.55 15.72 21.59
N ALA A 820 -2.80 14.42 21.83
CA ALA A 820 -2.02 13.34 21.24
C ALA A 820 -2.07 13.37 19.70
N LEU A 821 -3.23 13.66 19.11
CA LEU A 821 -3.38 13.82 17.66
C LEU A 821 -2.58 15.02 17.14
N LYS A 822 -2.59 16.15 17.86
CA LYS A 822 -1.80 17.34 17.51
C LYS A 822 -0.30 17.07 17.58
N ILE A 823 0.16 16.32 18.60
CA ILE A 823 1.55 15.86 18.73
C ILE A 823 1.90 14.92 17.59
N ALA A 824 1.07 13.92 17.29
CA ALA A 824 1.28 12.96 16.21
C ALA A 824 1.40 13.64 14.83
N ARG A 825 0.82 14.82 14.65
CA ARG A 825 0.96 15.65 13.45
C ARG A 825 2.30 16.38 13.35
N GLN A 826 3.09 16.49 14.44
CA GLN A 826 4.40 17.13 14.41
C GLN A 826 5.48 16.24 13.77
N LYS A 827 5.11 15.44 12.79
CA LYS A 827 6.04 14.56 12.08
C LYS A 827 7.02 15.31 11.20
N LEU A 828 8.27 14.86 11.30
CA LEU A 828 9.38 15.32 10.48
C LEU A 828 10.20 14.11 10.03
N ARG A 829 10.51 14.06 8.75
CA ARG A 829 11.43 13.07 8.20
C ARG A 829 12.86 13.56 8.34
N LEU A 830 13.69 12.83 9.07
CA LEU A 830 15.12 13.16 9.20
C LEU A 830 15.84 12.96 7.84
N PRO A 831 16.92 13.75 7.61
CA PRO A 831 17.78 13.58 6.44
C PRO A 831 18.31 12.16 6.29
N ALA A 832 18.54 11.71 5.05
CA ALA A 832 18.97 10.35 4.73
C ALA A 832 20.26 9.89 5.48
N VAL A 833 21.11 10.83 5.89
CA VAL A 833 22.32 10.52 6.67
C VAL A 833 22.02 9.84 8.01
N PHE A 834 20.85 10.09 8.60
CA PHE A 834 20.42 9.47 9.87
C PHE A 834 19.88 8.06 9.70
N GLY A 835 19.45 7.70 8.48
CA GLY A 835 18.99 6.35 8.12
C GLY A 835 20.08 5.40 7.68
N LYS A 836 21.34 5.86 7.53
CA LYS A 836 22.45 4.99 7.13
C LYS A 836 22.63 3.81 8.09
N ALA A 837 22.84 2.59 7.55
CA ALA A 837 22.94 1.35 8.33
C ALA A 837 23.92 1.43 9.51
N TRP A 838 25.04 2.14 9.35
CA TRP A 838 26.04 2.33 10.41
C TRP A 838 25.64 3.36 11.47
N LYS A 839 24.56 4.13 11.26
CA LYS A 839 24.17 5.25 12.13
C LYS A 839 22.75 5.10 12.71
N VAL A 840 21.85 4.44 12.01
CA VAL A 840 20.42 4.37 12.35
C VAL A 840 20.17 3.80 13.74
N ASP A 841 20.89 2.74 14.14
CA ASP A 841 20.74 2.15 15.47
C ASP A 841 21.19 3.10 16.60
N ARG A 842 22.17 3.96 16.32
CA ARG A 842 22.57 4.99 17.26
C ARG A 842 21.52 6.08 17.38
N VAL A 843 20.97 6.51 16.27
CA VAL A 843 19.88 7.51 16.20
C VAL A 843 18.68 7.04 17.02
N ILE A 844 18.22 5.81 16.77
CA ILE A 844 17.08 5.24 17.47
C ILE A 844 17.36 5.12 18.97
N ARG A 845 18.51 4.59 19.35
CA ARG A 845 18.87 4.44 20.77
C ARG A 845 18.97 5.76 21.53
N GLU A 846 19.53 6.81 20.90
CA GLU A 846 19.61 8.14 21.53
C GLU A 846 18.21 8.74 21.71
N LEU A 847 17.34 8.67 20.70
CA LEU A 847 15.95 9.14 20.78
C LEU A 847 15.14 8.36 21.82
N GLU A 848 15.21 7.03 21.81
CA GLU A 848 14.51 6.20 22.79
C GLU A 848 14.98 6.45 24.22
N ALA A 849 16.27 6.66 24.42
CA ALA A 849 16.81 6.94 25.76
C ALA A 849 16.28 8.27 26.30
N ASP A 850 16.26 9.31 25.46
CA ASP A 850 15.71 10.61 25.83
C ASP A 850 14.19 10.53 26.06
N ASN A 851 13.46 9.84 25.22
CA ASN A 851 12.02 9.65 25.36
C ASN A 851 11.65 8.85 26.63
N ARG A 852 12.38 7.78 26.95
CA ARG A 852 12.15 7.02 28.18
C ARG A 852 12.40 7.84 29.43
N SER A 853 13.40 8.73 29.40
CA SER A 853 13.73 9.56 30.55
C SER A 853 12.75 10.71 30.79
N ARG A 854 12.13 11.25 29.73
CA ARG A 854 11.35 12.49 29.80
C ARG A 854 9.87 12.31 29.45
N LEU A 855 9.52 11.35 28.56
CA LEU A 855 8.21 11.22 27.93
C LEU A 855 7.63 9.81 28.05
N ALA A 856 8.03 9.03 29.08
CA ALA A 856 7.58 7.65 29.23
C ALA A 856 6.04 7.53 29.29
N ALA A 857 5.36 8.50 29.90
CA ALA A 857 3.91 8.52 30.00
C ALA A 857 3.21 8.68 28.64
N TRP A 858 3.84 9.31 27.66
CA TRP A 858 3.26 9.51 26.33
C TRP A 858 3.16 8.20 25.57
N GLN A 859 4.01 7.22 25.86
CA GLN A 859 3.97 5.88 25.24
C GLN A 859 2.71 5.07 25.64
N LEU A 860 1.96 5.53 26.66
CA LEU A 860 0.66 4.95 27.02
C LEU A 860 -0.47 5.44 26.10
N SER A 861 -0.25 6.48 25.30
CA SER A 861 -1.21 6.95 24.32
C SER A 861 -1.14 6.09 23.06
N PRO A 862 -2.27 5.54 22.55
CA PRO A 862 -2.27 4.72 21.34
C PRO A 862 -1.70 5.42 20.08
N LEU A 863 -1.83 6.76 20.01
CA LEU A 863 -1.31 7.56 18.88
C LEU A 863 0.18 7.86 18.97
N LEU A 864 0.79 7.71 20.15
CA LEU A 864 2.19 8.04 20.40
C LEU A 864 3.03 6.82 20.75
N HIS A 865 2.38 5.66 20.88
CA HIS A 865 3.05 4.41 21.20
C HIS A 865 4.04 4.00 20.10
N GLY A 866 5.29 3.85 20.46
CA GLY A 866 6.37 3.50 19.53
C GLY A 866 6.90 4.67 18.67
N GLU A 867 6.31 5.86 18.77
CA GLU A 867 6.79 7.05 18.05
C GLU A 867 8.07 7.61 18.71
N LEU A 868 9.04 8.01 17.89
CA LEU A 868 10.27 8.67 18.33
C LEU A 868 10.06 10.18 18.37
N ILE A 869 10.44 10.82 19.47
CA ILE A 869 10.25 12.25 19.67
C ILE A 869 11.61 12.93 19.74
N LEU A 870 11.82 13.91 18.86
CA LEU A 870 12.99 14.77 18.84
C LEU A 870 12.67 16.06 19.62
N LEU A 871 13.37 16.31 20.72
CA LEU A 871 13.24 17.49 21.53
C LEU A 871 14.26 18.55 21.09
N LEU A 872 13.78 19.70 20.61
CA LEU A 872 14.58 20.87 20.28
C LEU A 872 14.66 21.77 21.51
N ASP A 873 15.78 22.44 21.68
CA ASP A 873 15.96 23.46 22.74
C ASP A 873 15.22 24.78 22.44
N GLU A 874 15.46 25.80 23.22
CA GLU A 874 14.86 27.15 23.05
C GLU A 874 15.32 27.83 21.76
N ASN A 875 16.48 27.47 21.23
CA ASN A 875 17.03 27.97 19.96
C ASN A 875 16.59 27.12 18.77
N LEU A 876 15.71 26.13 18.99
CA LEU A 876 15.25 25.14 18.02
C LEU A 876 16.41 24.29 17.46
N THR A 877 17.39 23.99 18.31
CA THR A 877 18.50 23.13 17.99
C THR A 877 18.46 21.82 18.80
N ALA A 878 19.09 20.78 18.29
CA ALA A 878 19.27 19.50 18.96
C ALA A 878 20.55 18.82 18.50
N ARG A 879 21.10 17.94 19.35
CA ARG A 879 22.21 17.06 18.98
C ARG A 879 21.71 15.65 18.83
N LEU A 880 22.05 14.99 17.73
CA LEU A 880 21.63 13.63 17.44
C LEU A 880 22.72 12.90 16.65
N ALA A 881 23.22 11.81 17.22
CA ALA A 881 24.22 10.93 16.60
C ALA A 881 25.44 11.67 16.02
N GLY A 882 25.98 12.66 16.76
CA GLY A 882 27.15 13.45 16.39
C GLY A 882 26.89 14.47 15.28
N MET A 883 25.65 14.91 15.14
CA MET A 883 25.23 15.98 14.24
C MET A 883 24.48 17.01 15.05
N GLU A 884 24.71 18.28 14.73
CA GLU A 884 23.88 19.38 15.18
C GLU A 884 22.73 19.58 14.21
N LEU A 885 21.52 19.64 14.72
CA LEU A 885 20.27 19.87 14.01
C LEU A 885 19.75 21.26 14.36
N CYS A 886 19.22 21.97 13.39
CA CYS A 886 18.54 23.23 13.60
C CYS A 886 17.26 23.25 12.76
N TYR A 887 16.13 23.57 13.38
CA TYR A 887 14.87 23.72 12.67
C TYR A 887 14.49 25.20 12.58
N ASP A 888 14.19 25.62 11.38
CA ASP A 888 13.77 26.97 11.08
C ASP A 888 12.46 26.94 10.28
N ARG A 889 11.54 27.85 10.62
CA ARG A 889 10.23 27.89 9.96
C ARG A 889 10.34 28.19 8.45
N GLU A 890 11.36 28.96 8.01
CA GLU A 890 11.53 29.35 6.61
C GLU A 890 12.35 28.35 5.82
N ASN A 891 13.33 27.71 6.46
CA ASN A 891 14.30 26.85 5.80
C ASN A 891 14.11 25.35 6.08
N GLY A 892 13.22 24.99 7.03
CA GLY A 892 13.02 23.62 7.48
C GLY A 892 14.22 23.10 8.30
N LEU A 893 14.40 21.78 8.36
CA LEU A 893 15.50 21.17 9.08
C LEU A 893 16.81 21.32 8.31
N ALA A 894 17.81 21.91 8.98
CA ALA A 894 19.21 21.89 8.57
C ALA A 894 20.04 21.05 9.52
N TYR A 895 21.17 20.54 9.06
CA TYR A 895 22.10 19.77 9.89
C TYR A 895 23.55 19.98 9.46
N GLN A 896 24.45 19.92 10.43
CA GLN A 896 25.87 19.97 10.23
C GLN A 896 26.58 18.96 11.14
N LYS A 897 27.79 18.58 10.78
CA LYS A 897 28.63 17.71 11.63
C LYS A 897 29.10 18.56 12.83
N GLU A 898 29.06 18.01 14.03
CA GLU A 898 29.66 18.68 15.19
C GLU A 898 31.14 18.96 14.90
N GLU A 899 31.57 20.20 15.06
CA GLU A 899 32.99 20.52 15.13
C GLU A 899 33.50 19.88 16.41
N THR A 900 34.17 18.72 16.30
CA THR A 900 34.99 18.23 17.38
C THR A 900 36.10 19.27 17.56
N ASP A 901 36.15 19.94 18.72
CA ASP A 901 37.33 20.65 19.17
C ASP A 901 38.48 19.63 19.13
N GLU A 902 39.29 19.70 18.07
CA GLU A 902 40.60 19.02 18.04
C GLU A 902 41.53 19.81 18.97
N GLY A 903 41.36 19.60 20.23
CA GLY A 903 42.20 20.11 21.28
C GLY A 903 42.34 19.05 22.37
N ASP A 904 43.05 17.96 22.06
CA ASP A 904 44.11 17.34 22.88
C ASP A 904 44.56 16.00 22.24
#